data_da1cd04e3888210c8e7db130dcd13c44
#
_entry.id   da1cd04e3888210c8e7db130dcd13c44
#
_cell.length_a   1.000
_cell.length_b   1.000
_cell.length_c   1.000
_cell.angle_alpha   90.00
_cell.angle_beta   90.00
_cell.angle_gamma   90.00
#
_symmetry.space_group_name_H-M   'P 1'
#
loop_
_entity.id
_entity.type
_entity.pdbx_description
1 polymer ?
#
loop_
_entity_poly.entity_id
_entity_poly.type
_entity_poly.pdbx_seq_one_letter_code
_entity_poly.pdbx_strand_id
1 'polypeptide(L)'
;MNSLPIDDVLPALRDALANRHEAVLEAPPGAGKTTRVPLALLNEPWLAGQTILMLEPRRLAARAAAERLASELGEKVGETVGYRIRLDSKVGPNTRIEVVTEGILTRRLQDDPALDGVGLLIFDEFHERSLDADLALALSLNGRELFRDDQPLKILLMSATLEGERLASLLDDAPILRSEGRMFPVQMRWGRPYQPGEFIEPRVVQTILEALHDETGSVLVFLPGQAEIRRVNQQLADALGERADVLLCPLHGELDLNAQRAAIDPAPAGKRKVVLATNIAETSLTINGVRVVIDAGLARVPRFDPGSGMTRLDTQRISRASATQRAGRAGRLEPGVCYRLWSEDQHEGLAAYGSAEILAADLAGLALQLARWGVTPNQLVWLDVPPTAAYAQAQDLLVRLGALNEDKLTAHGQKMAELPAHPRIAHLLLRGQDLGLAATACDVAALLGERDILRGGGADLHSRLALLSGEERARGTQGGVQRAKQLARQYRGYLRGQATQAVADPDHSRWLGALLALAYPDRVAQQRRPGGAEYRLANGRAALFAEADSLMKQAWLVIADLGSRQGQREERIYLAADFDPALFDTVLAEQVRNVDQLDWDEREGVLRAERQRKVGELVLSREPLTGLDESARSQALVNLVRRKGLELLPWTPELRQWQARVMLLRQLDAGKTSEWPDLSDKALLASLEHWLMPYLGKVSRLSHFANLDISSFLHNLLPWPLPQRLDELAPQHVKVPSGSSVRLDYSEQPPILAVRLQELFGLADTPRIAGGRQVVKLHLLSPARRPVQVTQDLANFWRSTYAEVKKDLKGRYPKHYWPDDPLVAEATARIKPRK
;
A
#
# COMPACT_ATOMS: atom_id res chain seq x y z
N MET A 1 -44.37 -3.62 28.71
CA MET A 1 -43.01 -3.60 28.11
C MET A 1 -42.14 -2.70 28.98
N ASN A 2 -40.93 -3.12 29.34
CA ASN A 2 -40.01 -2.24 30.07
C ASN A 2 -39.57 -1.11 29.14
N SER A 3 -39.69 0.15 29.58
CA SER A 3 -39.22 1.33 28.87
C SER A 3 -37.69 1.24 28.69
N LEU A 4 -37.24 1.33 27.46
CA LEU A 4 -35.80 1.40 27.11
C LEU A 4 -35.40 2.87 26.87
N PRO A 5 -34.14 3.26 27.07
CA PRO A 5 -33.68 4.64 26.91
C PRO A 5 -33.96 5.23 25.51
N ILE A 6 -34.01 4.39 24.49
CA ILE A 6 -34.31 4.80 23.12
C ILE A 6 -35.76 5.29 22.96
N ASP A 7 -36.68 4.79 23.80
CA ASP A 7 -38.11 5.13 23.67
C ASP A 7 -38.37 6.62 23.83
N ASP A 8 -37.53 7.32 24.64
CA ASP A 8 -37.61 8.77 24.87
C ASP A 8 -37.27 9.60 23.61
N VAL A 9 -36.49 9.03 22.69
CA VAL A 9 -35.99 9.68 21.48
C VAL A 9 -36.85 9.35 20.25
N LEU A 10 -37.66 8.29 20.31
CA LEU A 10 -38.49 7.84 19.18
C LEU A 10 -39.45 8.90 18.64
N PRO A 11 -40.14 9.72 19.48
CA PRO A 11 -41.01 10.78 18.96
C PRO A 11 -40.22 11.79 18.09
N ALA A 12 -39.05 12.25 18.58
CA ALA A 12 -38.23 13.19 17.84
C ALA A 12 -37.65 12.56 16.55
N LEU A 13 -37.33 11.24 16.55
CA LEU A 13 -36.88 10.51 15.37
C LEU A 13 -38.01 10.42 14.30
N ARG A 14 -39.24 10.16 14.71
CA ARG A 14 -40.38 10.14 13.80
C ARG A 14 -40.59 11.50 13.15
N ASP A 15 -40.57 12.57 13.94
CA ASP A 15 -40.71 13.95 13.46
C ASP A 15 -39.54 14.32 12.50
N ALA A 16 -38.32 13.95 12.84
CA ALA A 16 -37.16 14.20 11.99
C ALA A 16 -37.32 13.52 10.63
N LEU A 17 -37.67 12.22 10.59
CA LEU A 17 -37.84 11.47 9.35
C LEU A 17 -39.13 11.80 8.61
N ALA A 18 -40.13 12.37 9.27
CA ALA A 18 -41.33 12.91 8.59
C ALA A 18 -40.99 14.16 7.77
N ASN A 19 -40.10 15.01 8.28
CA ASN A 19 -39.78 16.32 7.70
C ASN A 19 -38.52 16.31 6.84
N ARG A 20 -37.67 15.29 7.00
CA ARG A 20 -36.39 15.13 6.26
C ARG A 20 -36.22 13.72 5.73
N HIS A 21 -35.21 13.53 4.88
CA HIS A 21 -34.91 12.21 4.28
C HIS A 21 -33.75 11.52 4.99
N GLU A 22 -33.05 12.22 5.86
CA GLU A 22 -31.92 11.72 6.61
C GLU A 22 -32.04 12.01 8.10
N ALA A 23 -31.50 11.10 8.90
CA ALA A 23 -31.27 11.32 10.34
C ALA A 23 -30.05 10.51 10.83
N VAL A 24 -29.42 11.03 11.88
CA VAL A 24 -28.35 10.34 12.62
C VAL A 24 -28.83 10.07 14.03
N LEU A 25 -28.77 8.83 14.47
CA LEU A 25 -29.15 8.40 15.81
C LEU A 25 -27.92 7.91 16.58
N GLU A 26 -27.54 8.66 17.58
CA GLU A 26 -26.48 8.27 18.52
C GLU A 26 -27.09 7.66 19.77
N ALA A 27 -26.78 6.40 20.02
CA ALA A 27 -27.25 5.71 21.20
C ALA A 27 -26.24 4.66 21.67
N PRO A 28 -25.92 4.61 22.96
CA PRO A 28 -24.97 3.63 23.48
C PRO A 28 -25.49 2.20 23.29
N PRO A 29 -24.59 1.20 23.30
CA PRO A 29 -24.97 -0.21 23.21
C PRO A 29 -25.94 -0.58 24.33
N GLY A 30 -27.03 -1.27 23.98
CA GLY A 30 -28.04 -1.68 24.96
C GLY A 30 -29.19 -0.67 25.17
N ALA A 31 -29.15 0.51 24.53
CA ALA A 31 -30.24 1.46 24.57
C ALA A 31 -31.53 0.97 23.88
N GLY A 32 -31.46 -0.08 23.06
CA GLY A 32 -32.59 -0.67 22.34
C GLY A 32 -32.75 -0.20 20.90
N LYS A 33 -31.75 0.51 20.31
CA LYS A 33 -31.79 1.06 18.95
C LYS A 33 -32.18 0.00 17.90
N THR A 34 -31.45 -1.12 17.85
CA THR A 34 -31.62 -2.20 16.88
C THR A 34 -33.02 -2.85 16.94
N THR A 35 -33.62 -2.94 18.14
CA THR A 35 -34.85 -3.71 18.36
C THR A 35 -36.10 -2.84 18.45
N ARG A 36 -35.99 -1.56 18.77
CA ARG A 36 -37.15 -0.65 18.91
C ARG A 36 -37.35 0.26 17.70
N VAL A 37 -36.25 0.78 17.14
CA VAL A 37 -36.33 1.78 16.08
C VAL A 37 -37.07 1.28 14.83
N PRO A 38 -36.75 0.09 14.26
CA PRO A 38 -37.45 -0.39 13.08
C PRO A 38 -38.95 -0.60 13.34
N LEU A 39 -39.32 -1.12 14.51
CA LEU A 39 -40.72 -1.35 14.90
C LEU A 39 -41.50 -0.05 15.10
N ALA A 40 -40.84 0.97 15.69
CA ALA A 40 -41.43 2.27 15.91
C ALA A 40 -41.72 3.02 14.61
N LEU A 41 -40.95 2.76 13.56
CA LEU A 41 -41.06 3.41 12.25
C LEU A 41 -41.95 2.63 11.25
N LEU A 42 -42.34 1.39 11.56
CA LEU A 42 -42.97 0.47 10.65
C LEU A 42 -44.33 0.99 10.12
N ASN A 43 -45.07 1.72 10.92
CA ASN A 43 -46.41 2.21 10.62
C ASN A 43 -46.46 3.72 10.35
N GLU A 44 -45.30 4.35 10.12
CA GLU A 44 -45.27 5.76 9.80
C GLU A 44 -45.92 6.06 8.44
N PRO A 45 -46.77 7.12 8.35
CA PRO A 45 -47.50 7.44 7.12
C PRO A 45 -46.61 7.64 5.90
N TRP A 46 -45.44 8.22 6.09
CA TRP A 46 -44.47 8.46 5.01
C TRP A 46 -43.85 7.17 4.46
N LEU A 47 -43.87 6.06 5.21
CA LEU A 47 -43.42 4.77 4.72
C LEU A 47 -44.39 4.17 3.68
N ALA A 48 -45.68 4.57 3.72
CA ALA A 48 -46.71 4.22 2.73
C ALA A 48 -46.78 2.71 2.38
N GLY A 49 -46.53 1.85 3.35
CA GLY A 49 -46.49 0.39 3.13
C GLY A 49 -45.21 -0.17 2.53
N GLN A 50 -44.22 0.67 2.22
CA GLN A 50 -42.91 0.22 1.76
C GLN A 50 -42.10 -0.52 2.86
N THR A 51 -41.07 -1.20 2.45
CA THR A 51 -40.21 -2.00 3.32
C THR A 51 -39.16 -1.13 4.02
N ILE A 52 -38.85 -1.49 5.27
CA ILE A 52 -37.66 -1.02 5.98
C ILE A 52 -36.55 -2.03 5.72
N LEU A 53 -35.43 -1.58 5.15
CA LEU A 53 -34.23 -2.39 4.95
C LEU A 53 -33.18 -1.98 5.99
N MET A 54 -32.78 -2.92 6.84
CA MET A 54 -31.83 -2.66 7.94
C MET A 54 -30.53 -3.41 7.71
N LEU A 55 -29.44 -2.67 7.61
CA LEU A 55 -28.10 -3.21 7.47
C LEU A 55 -27.50 -3.52 8.83
N GLU A 56 -27.04 -4.75 8.99
CA GLU A 56 -26.26 -5.22 10.13
C GLU A 56 -24.89 -5.76 9.67
N PRO A 57 -23.77 -5.36 10.27
CA PRO A 57 -22.44 -5.73 9.77
C PRO A 57 -22.11 -7.21 9.93
N ARG A 58 -22.80 -7.92 10.82
CA ARG A 58 -22.47 -9.30 11.20
C ARG A 58 -23.63 -10.25 11.04
N ARG A 59 -23.40 -11.41 10.41
CA ARG A 59 -24.46 -12.43 10.16
C ARG A 59 -25.20 -12.86 11.42
N LEU A 60 -24.46 -13.10 12.53
CA LEU A 60 -25.08 -13.49 13.80
C LEU A 60 -25.94 -12.37 14.38
N ALA A 61 -25.49 -11.13 14.27
CA ALA A 61 -26.24 -9.95 14.73
C ALA A 61 -27.50 -9.75 13.88
N ALA A 62 -27.39 -9.85 12.55
CA ALA A 62 -28.53 -9.73 11.65
C ALA A 62 -29.63 -10.76 11.95
N ARG A 63 -29.22 -12.01 12.15
CA ARG A 63 -30.17 -13.07 12.53
C ARG A 63 -30.79 -12.84 13.90
N ALA A 64 -29.97 -12.51 14.91
CA ALA A 64 -30.45 -12.24 16.27
C ALA A 64 -31.36 -11.02 16.34
N ALA A 65 -31.03 -9.96 15.56
CA ALA A 65 -31.87 -8.77 15.43
C ALA A 65 -33.24 -9.11 14.84
N ALA A 66 -33.27 -9.88 13.76
CA ALA A 66 -34.53 -10.31 13.13
C ALA A 66 -35.35 -11.20 14.07
N GLU A 67 -34.71 -12.17 14.74
CA GLU A 67 -35.38 -13.03 15.72
C GLU A 67 -35.96 -12.21 16.89
N ARG A 68 -35.22 -11.21 17.36
CA ARG A 68 -35.70 -10.34 18.45
C ARG A 68 -36.86 -9.46 18.01
N LEU A 69 -36.75 -8.79 16.85
CA LEU A 69 -37.79 -7.93 16.30
C LEU A 69 -39.08 -8.74 16.08
N ALA A 70 -38.99 -9.94 15.51
CA ALA A 70 -40.16 -10.81 15.33
C ALA A 70 -40.82 -11.21 16.67
N SER A 71 -39.98 -11.57 17.66
CA SER A 71 -40.44 -11.93 19.01
C SER A 71 -41.16 -10.76 19.71
N GLU A 72 -40.73 -9.51 19.50
CA GLU A 72 -41.41 -8.33 20.08
C GLU A 72 -42.81 -8.10 19.45
N LEU A 73 -43.04 -8.57 18.20
CA LEU A 73 -44.32 -8.58 17.54
C LEU A 73 -45.17 -9.81 17.90
N GLY A 74 -44.60 -10.80 18.60
CA GLY A 74 -45.25 -12.08 18.88
C GLY A 74 -45.29 -13.00 17.65
N GLU A 75 -44.46 -12.78 16.64
CA GLU A 75 -44.46 -13.48 15.37
C GLU A 75 -43.18 -14.36 15.21
N LYS A 76 -43.20 -15.22 14.18
CA LYS A 76 -42.02 -15.96 13.75
C LYS A 76 -41.27 -15.17 12.67
N VAL A 77 -39.95 -15.35 12.63
CA VAL A 77 -39.15 -14.78 11.57
C VAL A 77 -39.57 -15.32 10.19
N GLY A 78 -39.76 -14.44 9.24
CA GLY A 78 -40.28 -14.70 7.89
C GLY A 78 -41.70 -14.19 7.69
N GLU A 79 -42.34 -13.70 8.76
CA GLU A 79 -43.64 -13.03 8.68
C GLU A 79 -43.44 -11.53 8.42
N THR A 80 -43.75 -10.63 9.35
CA THR A 80 -43.50 -9.19 9.20
C THR A 80 -42.02 -8.83 9.21
N VAL A 81 -41.19 -9.58 9.95
CA VAL A 81 -39.76 -9.41 10.04
C VAL A 81 -39.04 -10.59 9.41
N GLY A 82 -38.13 -10.33 8.51
CA GLY A 82 -37.28 -11.35 7.88
C GLY A 82 -35.80 -10.96 7.87
N TYR A 83 -34.97 -11.87 7.41
CA TYR A 83 -33.56 -11.58 7.16
C TYR A 83 -33.02 -12.25 5.91
N ARG A 84 -31.99 -11.62 5.28
CA ARG A 84 -31.14 -12.24 4.25
C ARG A 84 -29.68 -12.06 4.64
N ILE A 85 -29.01 -13.17 4.81
CA ILE A 85 -27.57 -13.21 5.06
C ILE A 85 -26.94 -14.21 4.08
N ARG A 86 -25.62 -14.18 3.96
CA ARG A 86 -24.92 -15.16 3.11
C ARG A 86 -25.24 -16.58 3.59
N LEU A 87 -25.78 -17.44 2.74
CA LEU A 87 -26.15 -18.85 2.96
C LEU A 87 -27.45 -19.10 3.70
N ASP A 88 -28.14 -18.09 4.21
CA ASP A 88 -29.41 -18.29 4.93
C ASP A 88 -30.35 -17.12 4.71
N SER A 89 -31.61 -17.41 4.51
CA SER A 89 -32.63 -16.38 4.38
C SER A 89 -33.99 -16.87 4.89
N LYS A 90 -34.70 -16.00 5.60
CA LYS A 90 -36.07 -16.20 6.05
C LYS A 90 -36.85 -14.92 5.80
N VAL A 91 -37.50 -14.85 4.66
CA VAL A 91 -38.41 -13.76 4.26
C VAL A 91 -39.65 -14.36 3.67
N GLY A 92 -40.77 -13.65 3.81
CA GLY A 92 -42.07 -14.03 3.26
C GLY A 92 -42.69 -12.87 2.47
N PRO A 93 -43.84 -13.10 1.84
CA PRO A 93 -44.52 -12.10 1.06
C PRO A 93 -45.01 -10.89 1.88
N ASN A 94 -45.16 -11.07 3.19
CA ASN A 94 -45.60 -10.04 4.11
C ASN A 94 -44.47 -9.35 4.87
N THR A 95 -43.21 -9.66 4.52
CA THR A 95 -42.05 -9.07 5.21
C THR A 95 -41.97 -7.58 4.93
N ARG A 96 -42.02 -6.79 5.99
CA ARG A 96 -41.97 -5.32 6.01
C ARG A 96 -40.67 -4.77 6.61
N ILE A 97 -39.99 -5.54 7.45
CA ILE A 97 -38.67 -5.24 7.96
C ILE A 97 -37.75 -6.37 7.51
N GLU A 98 -36.81 -6.04 6.69
CA GLU A 98 -35.79 -7.01 6.20
C GLU A 98 -34.41 -6.64 6.74
N VAL A 99 -33.82 -7.53 7.55
CA VAL A 99 -32.47 -7.34 8.09
C VAL A 99 -31.47 -8.02 7.14
N VAL A 100 -30.49 -7.28 6.65
CA VAL A 100 -29.53 -7.74 5.66
C VAL A 100 -28.11 -7.50 6.11
N THR A 101 -27.18 -8.30 5.60
CA THR A 101 -25.74 -8.03 5.74
C THR A 101 -25.24 -7.17 4.57
N GLU A 102 -24.09 -6.53 4.78
CA GLU A 102 -23.51 -5.54 3.87
C GLU A 102 -23.41 -6.00 2.42
N GLY A 103 -22.83 -7.17 2.17
CA GLY A 103 -22.71 -7.70 0.81
C GLY A 103 -24.05 -8.03 0.12
N ILE A 104 -25.14 -8.25 0.89
CA ILE A 104 -26.49 -8.42 0.35
C ILE A 104 -27.04 -7.06 -0.10
N LEU A 105 -26.83 -6.00 0.71
CA LEU A 105 -27.27 -4.66 0.37
C LEU A 105 -26.52 -4.13 -0.87
N THR A 106 -25.21 -4.26 -0.92
CA THR A 106 -24.42 -3.84 -2.09
C THR A 106 -24.89 -4.51 -3.36
N ARG A 107 -25.16 -5.83 -3.30
CA ARG A 107 -25.69 -6.57 -4.45
C ARG A 107 -27.07 -6.06 -4.86
N ARG A 108 -27.97 -5.84 -3.89
CA ARG A 108 -29.33 -5.33 -4.17
C ARG A 108 -29.29 -3.96 -4.83
N LEU A 109 -28.40 -3.06 -4.38
CA LEU A 109 -28.18 -1.76 -5.00
C LEU A 109 -27.66 -1.89 -6.45
N GLN A 110 -26.77 -2.84 -6.72
CA GLN A 110 -26.28 -3.10 -8.08
C GLN A 110 -27.36 -3.64 -9.03
N ASP A 111 -28.30 -4.42 -8.51
CA ASP A 111 -29.37 -5.01 -9.29
C ASP A 111 -30.57 -4.05 -9.40
N ASP A 112 -30.80 -3.21 -8.39
CA ASP A 112 -31.86 -2.21 -8.28
C ASP A 112 -31.30 -0.93 -7.61
N PRO A 113 -30.73 -0.01 -8.37
CA PRO A 113 -30.15 1.22 -7.84
C PRO A 113 -31.15 2.16 -7.16
N ALA A 114 -32.43 2.06 -7.53
CA ALA A 114 -33.49 2.82 -6.91
C ALA A 114 -33.98 2.24 -5.58
N LEU A 115 -33.66 0.97 -5.29
CA LEU A 115 -34.22 0.20 -4.18
C LEU A 115 -35.75 0.29 -4.16
N ASP A 116 -36.41 -0.05 -5.27
CA ASP A 116 -37.85 0.04 -5.42
C ASP A 116 -38.57 -0.74 -4.31
N GLY A 117 -39.61 -0.14 -3.74
CA GLY A 117 -40.36 -0.72 -2.63
C GLY A 117 -39.70 -0.59 -1.26
N VAL A 118 -38.49 -0.01 -1.18
CA VAL A 118 -37.83 0.34 0.09
C VAL A 118 -38.09 1.81 0.41
N GLY A 119 -38.71 2.09 1.58
CA GLY A 119 -38.97 3.46 2.02
C GLY A 119 -37.97 3.99 3.00
N LEU A 120 -37.30 3.09 3.74
CA LEU A 120 -36.26 3.45 4.72
C LEU A 120 -35.12 2.46 4.69
N LEU A 121 -33.91 2.98 4.57
CA LEU A 121 -32.66 2.24 4.73
C LEU A 121 -32.00 2.62 6.07
N ILE A 122 -31.81 1.65 6.94
CA ILE A 122 -31.18 1.82 8.24
C ILE A 122 -29.80 1.18 8.19
N PHE A 123 -28.77 1.94 8.52
CA PHE A 123 -27.41 1.42 8.76
C PHE A 123 -27.21 1.31 10.27
N ASP A 124 -27.24 0.11 10.83
CA ASP A 124 -26.92 -0.10 12.25
C ASP A 124 -25.42 -0.33 12.44
N GLU A 125 -24.93 0.03 13.61
CA GLU A 125 -23.53 -0.04 14.01
C GLU A 125 -22.55 0.63 13.00
N PHE A 126 -22.97 1.71 12.34
CA PHE A 126 -22.22 2.39 11.28
C PHE A 126 -20.82 2.85 11.74
N HIS A 127 -20.63 3.05 13.05
CA HIS A 127 -19.35 3.37 13.67
C HIS A 127 -18.28 2.26 13.54
N GLU A 128 -18.65 1.03 13.14
CA GLU A 128 -17.67 -0.01 12.82
C GLU A 128 -16.89 0.33 11.53
N ARG A 129 -17.41 1.23 10.68
CA ARG A 129 -16.76 1.78 9.50
C ARG A 129 -16.18 0.70 8.59
N SER A 130 -16.98 -0.35 8.31
CA SER A 130 -16.62 -1.36 7.34
C SER A 130 -16.57 -0.80 5.92
N LEU A 131 -15.70 -1.38 5.07
CA LEU A 131 -15.58 -1.03 3.65
C LEU A 131 -16.93 -1.14 2.91
N ASP A 132 -17.65 -2.23 3.16
CA ASP A 132 -18.91 -2.51 2.48
C ASP A 132 -20.04 -1.58 2.94
N ALA A 133 -20.07 -1.15 4.21
CA ALA A 133 -21.06 -0.17 4.70
C ALA A 133 -20.79 1.23 4.12
N ASP A 134 -19.54 1.67 4.07
CA ASP A 134 -19.17 2.94 3.44
C ASP A 134 -19.52 2.93 1.94
N LEU A 135 -19.26 1.84 1.22
CA LEU A 135 -19.64 1.67 -0.18
C LEU A 135 -21.17 1.68 -0.35
N ALA A 136 -21.89 0.92 0.46
CA ALA A 136 -23.34 0.84 0.38
C ALA A 136 -24.01 2.20 0.64
N LEU A 137 -23.50 2.98 1.58
CA LEU A 137 -23.97 4.33 1.83
C LEU A 137 -23.72 5.24 0.62
N ALA A 138 -22.51 5.25 0.07
CA ALA A 138 -22.14 6.06 -1.08
C ALA A 138 -23.01 5.74 -2.31
N LEU A 139 -23.23 4.45 -2.59
CA LEU A 139 -24.11 4.00 -3.69
C LEU A 139 -25.58 4.33 -3.43
N SER A 140 -26.05 4.22 -2.17
CA SER A 140 -27.44 4.54 -1.82
C SER A 140 -27.73 6.04 -1.99
N LEU A 141 -26.80 6.91 -1.62
CA LEU A 141 -26.91 8.35 -1.83
C LEU A 141 -26.93 8.70 -3.32
N ASN A 142 -26.05 8.11 -4.10
CA ASN A 142 -25.99 8.33 -5.54
C ASN A 142 -27.21 7.73 -6.27
N GLY A 143 -27.63 6.52 -5.93
CA GLY A 143 -28.84 5.89 -6.49
C GLY A 143 -30.11 6.69 -6.17
N ARG A 144 -30.21 7.24 -4.96
CA ARG A 144 -31.30 8.14 -4.56
C ARG A 144 -31.33 9.40 -5.42
N GLU A 145 -30.18 10.03 -5.60
CA GLU A 145 -30.08 11.25 -6.42
C GLU A 145 -30.46 11.00 -7.89
N LEU A 146 -30.03 9.87 -8.46
CA LEU A 146 -30.24 9.58 -9.87
C LEU A 146 -31.61 9.01 -10.21
N PHE A 147 -32.29 8.33 -9.27
CA PHE A 147 -33.49 7.52 -9.60
C PHE A 147 -34.71 7.79 -8.71
N ARG A 148 -34.61 8.67 -7.69
CA ARG A 148 -35.74 8.86 -6.73
C ARG A 148 -36.05 10.31 -6.43
N ASP A 149 -36.24 11.13 -7.45
CA ASP A 149 -36.56 12.57 -7.32
C ASP A 149 -37.92 12.80 -6.62
N ASP A 150 -38.96 12.01 -6.96
CA ASP A 150 -40.33 12.22 -6.44
C ASP A 150 -40.51 11.65 -5.02
N GLN A 151 -39.81 10.58 -4.68
CA GLN A 151 -39.90 9.90 -3.38
C GLN A 151 -38.51 9.50 -2.90
N PRO A 152 -37.77 10.44 -2.35
CA PRO A 152 -36.38 10.16 -1.89
C PRO A 152 -36.36 9.04 -0.85
N LEU A 153 -35.41 8.09 -1.04
CA LEU A 153 -35.13 7.04 -0.07
C LEU A 153 -34.71 7.68 1.25
N LYS A 154 -35.40 7.36 2.33
CA LYS A 154 -34.95 7.82 3.66
C LYS A 154 -33.81 6.98 4.16
N ILE A 155 -32.81 7.64 4.78
CA ILE A 155 -31.61 7.02 5.30
C ILE A 155 -31.44 7.38 6.78
N LEU A 156 -31.31 6.35 7.61
CA LEU A 156 -31.04 6.49 9.03
C LEU A 156 -29.68 5.83 9.37
N LEU A 157 -28.74 6.62 9.83
CA LEU A 157 -27.48 6.09 10.38
C LEU A 157 -27.60 5.94 11.89
N MET A 158 -27.38 4.72 12.40
CA MET A 158 -27.36 4.45 13.83
C MET A 158 -25.91 4.16 14.30
N SER A 159 -25.45 4.89 15.29
CA SER A 159 -24.09 4.83 15.82
C SER A 159 -24.08 4.70 17.33
N ALA A 160 -23.07 4.03 17.86
CA ALA A 160 -22.82 3.99 19.31
C ALA A 160 -21.75 5.00 19.77
N THR A 161 -21.17 5.78 18.85
CA THR A 161 -20.13 6.76 19.14
C THR A 161 -20.55 8.17 18.73
N LEU A 162 -19.88 9.17 19.30
CA LEU A 162 -20.17 10.59 19.11
C LEU A 162 -19.58 11.18 17.80
N GLU A 163 -19.55 10.40 16.70
CA GLU A 163 -19.14 10.91 15.37
C GLU A 163 -20.30 11.58 14.61
N GLY A 164 -21.43 11.80 15.25
CA GLY A 164 -22.65 12.28 14.61
C GLY A 164 -22.50 13.57 13.81
N GLU A 165 -21.62 14.48 14.22
CA GLU A 165 -21.40 15.74 13.48
C GLU A 165 -20.79 15.51 12.10
N ARG A 166 -19.82 14.59 11.98
CA ARG A 166 -19.24 14.20 10.68
C ARG A 166 -20.27 13.49 9.80
N LEU A 167 -21.07 12.61 10.42
CA LEU A 167 -22.13 11.87 9.72
C LEU A 167 -23.27 12.81 9.28
N ALA A 168 -23.66 13.75 10.12
CA ALA A 168 -24.67 14.74 9.79
C ALA A 168 -24.23 15.64 8.63
N SER A 169 -23.01 16.12 8.66
CA SER A 169 -22.42 16.92 7.57
C SER A 169 -22.37 16.16 6.24
N LEU A 170 -22.10 14.84 6.28
CA LEU A 170 -22.15 13.98 5.09
C LEU A 170 -23.57 13.87 4.50
N LEU A 171 -24.58 13.96 5.36
CA LEU A 171 -25.99 13.81 5.04
C LEU A 171 -26.73 15.16 5.01
N ASP A 172 -26.12 16.17 4.41
CA ASP A 172 -26.71 17.50 4.22
C ASP A 172 -27.22 18.13 5.54
N ASP A 173 -26.36 18.12 6.56
CA ASP A 173 -26.64 18.58 7.92
C ASP A 173 -27.89 17.93 8.54
N ALA A 174 -27.94 16.60 8.45
CA ALA A 174 -29.01 15.79 9.00
C ALA A 174 -29.17 16.00 10.52
N PRO A 175 -30.41 15.95 11.07
CA PRO A 175 -30.62 16.05 12.50
C PRO A 175 -29.95 14.90 13.27
N ILE A 176 -29.23 15.26 14.33
CA ILE A 176 -28.61 14.32 15.25
C ILE A 176 -29.52 14.14 16.48
N LEU A 177 -29.97 12.90 16.68
CA LEU A 177 -30.76 12.53 17.84
C LEU A 177 -29.88 11.72 18.79
N ARG A 178 -29.88 12.09 20.08
CA ARG A 178 -29.02 11.46 21.07
C ARG A 178 -29.84 10.81 22.18
N SER A 179 -29.58 9.53 22.43
CA SER A 179 -30.08 8.82 23.59
C SER A 179 -28.96 8.65 24.60
N GLU A 180 -29.14 9.16 25.80
CA GLU A 180 -28.08 9.08 26.85
C GLU A 180 -27.90 7.66 27.37
N GLY A 181 -28.87 6.77 27.17
CA GLY A 181 -28.84 5.41 27.69
C GLY A 181 -28.90 5.35 29.24
N ARG A 182 -29.24 4.19 29.75
CA ARG A 182 -29.10 3.90 31.19
C ARG A 182 -27.91 2.99 31.38
N MET A 183 -26.74 3.57 31.66
CA MET A 183 -25.57 2.82 32.07
C MET A 183 -25.28 3.05 33.54
N PHE A 184 -25.01 1.95 34.22
CA PHE A 184 -24.53 2.04 35.61
C PHE A 184 -23.06 2.52 35.62
N PRO A 185 -22.62 3.19 36.72
CA PRO A 185 -21.25 3.63 36.85
C PRO A 185 -20.26 2.47 36.70
N VAL A 186 -19.18 2.69 35.98
CA VAL A 186 -18.06 1.76 35.84
C VAL A 186 -16.81 2.37 36.44
N GLN A 187 -16.29 1.73 37.49
CA GLN A 187 -15.05 2.15 38.12
C GLN A 187 -13.87 1.77 37.23
N MET A 188 -13.06 2.76 36.81
CA MET A 188 -11.85 2.51 36.02
C MET A 188 -10.67 2.23 36.93
N ARG A 189 -9.94 1.14 36.64
CA ARG A 189 -8.67 0.80 37.28
C ARG A 189 -7.57 0.77 36.25
N TRP A 190 -6.59 1.65 36.38
CA TRP A 190 -5.49 1.83 35.44
C TRP A 190 -4.31 0.93 35.81
N GLY A 191 -3.69 0.36 34.82
CA GLY A 191 -2.48 -0.43 34.95
C GLY A 191 -1.21 0.38 34.75
N ARG A 192 -0.07 -0.31 34.77
CA ARG A 192 1.21 0.28 34.36
C ARG A 192 1.25 0.53 32.86
N PRO A 193 2.14 1.41 32.37
CA PRO A 193 2.29 1.62 30.94
C PRO A 193 2.54 0.32 30.16
N TYR A 194 1.83 0.16 29.05
CA TYR A 194 2.06 -0.92 28.10
C TYR A 194 3.32 -0.61 27.30
N GLN A 195 4.16 -1.63 27.08
CA GLN A 195 5.36 -1.54 26.25
C GLN A 195 5.16 -2.31 24.94
N PRO A 196 5.47 -1.69 23.77
CA PRO A 196 5.39 -2.39 22.50
C PRO A 196 6.27 -3.65 22.48
N GLY A 197 5.65 -4.77 22.07
CA GLY A 197 6.33 -6.09 22.05
C GLY A 197 6.24 -6.87 23.37
N GLU A 198 5.63 -6.31 24.41
CA GLU A 198 5.36 -7.03 25.67
C GLU A 198 4.36 -8.18 25.43
N PHE A 199 4.65 -9.36 25.99
CA PHE A 199 3.68 -10.45 26.09
C PHE A 199 2.64 -10.10 27.14
N ILE A 200 1.42 -9.84 26.69
CA ILE A 200 0.34 -9.36 27.55
C ILE A 200 -0.29 -10.45 28.41
N GLU A 201 -0.14 -11.74 28.03
CA GLU A 201 -0.85 -12.86 28.64
C GLU A 201 -0.58 -13.04 30.13
N PRO A 202 0.67 -13.00 30.64
CA PRO A 202 0.92 -13.14 32.08
C PRO A 202 0.23 -12.06 32.89
N ARG A 203 0.20 -10.84 32.36
CA ARG A 203 -0.44 -9.69 33.01
C ARG A 203 -1.96 -9.84 33.03
N VAL A 204 -2.54 -10.32 31.93
CA VAL A 204 -3.98 -10.61 31.85
C VAL A 204 -4.36 -11.67 32.87
N VAL A 205 -3.60 -12.77 32.96
CA VAL A 205 -3.85 -13.85 33.91
C VAL A 205 -3.79 -13.33 35.36
N GLN A 206 -2.77 -12.57 35.71
CA GLN A 206 -2.65 -11.99 37.03
C GLN A 206 -3.85 -11.09 37.36
N THR A 207 -4.25 -10.20 36.44
CA THR A 207 -5.40 -9.31 36.65
C THR A 207 -6.72 -10.08 36.74
N ILE A 208 -6.88 -11.19 36.01
CA ILE A 208 -8.06 -12.07 36.14
C ILE A 208 -8.12 -12.66 37.54
N LEU A 209 -7.00 -13.19 38.07
CA LEU A 209 -6.96 -13.77 39.42
C LEU A 209 -7.25 -12.74 40.52
N GLU A 210 -6.68 -11.52 40.38
CA GLU A 210 -6.99 -10.38 41.27
C GLU A 210 -8.48 -10.03 41.23
N ALA A 211 -9.05 -9.89 40.01
CA ALA A 211 -10.47 -9.60 39.80
C ALA A 211 -11.40 -10.69 40.32
N LEU A 212 -11.02 -11.96 40.20
CA LEU A 212 -11.78 -13.08 40.81
C LEU A 212 -11.73 -13.09 42.32
N HIS A 213 -10.70 -12.49 42.96
CA HIS A 213 -10.59 -12.36 44.39
C HIS A 213 -11.36 -11.13 44.91
N ASP A 214 -11.19 -9.98 44.26
CA ASP A 214 -11.67 -8.68 44.77
C ASP A 214 -13.11 -8.36 44.39
N GLU A 215 -13.58 -8.90 43.24
CA GLU A 215 -14.86 -8.56 42.62
C GLU A 215 -15.84 -9.73 42.57
N THR A 216 -17.12 -9.40 42.44
CA THR A 216 -18.19 -10.37 42.21
C THR A 216 -18.65 -10.34 40.74
N GLY A 217 -19.48 -11.31 40.32
CA GLY A 217 -20.00 -11.39 38.95
C GLY A 217 -19.04 -12.04 37.95
N SER A 218 -19.47 -12.14 36.72
CA SER A 218 -18.66 -12.70 35.61
C SER A 218 -17.67 -11.69 35.06
N VAL A 219 -16.56 -12.18 34.55
CA VAL A 219 -15.46 -11.40 34.02
C VAL A 219 -15.43 -11.51 32.49
N LEU A 220 -15.38 -10.40 31.78
CA LEU A 220 -15.16 -10.33 30.32
C LEU A 220 -13.76 -9.78 30.06
N VAL A 221 -12.97 -10.52 29.31
CA VAL A 221 -11.58 -10.17 29.00
C VAL A 221 -11.42 -9.93 27.51
N PHE A 222 -10.95 -8.74 27.14
CA PHE A 222 -10.66 -8.41 25.74
C PHE A 222 -9.20 -8.69 25.39
N LEU A 223 -8.99 -9.57 24.42
CA LEU A 223 -7.69 -10.01 23.92
C LEU A 223 -7.58 -9.77 22.39
N PRO A 224 -6.39 -9.50 21.85
CA PRO A 224 -6.23 -9.14 20.46
C PRO A 224 -6.58 -10.28 19.48
N GLY A 225 -6.40 -11.55 19.89
CA GLY A 225 -6.64 -12.67 18.97
C GLY A 225 -6.72 -14.02 19.65
N GLN A 226 -7.00 -15.06 18.86
CA GLN A 226 -7.20 -16.43 19.32
C GLN A 226 -5.96 -17.08 19.94
N ALA A 227 -4.76 -16.71 19.47
CA ALA A 227 -3.53 -17.24 20.03
C ALA A 227 -3.37 -16.79 21.47
N GLU A 228 -3.66 -15.53 21.76
CA GLU A 228 -3.64 -14.94 23.10
C GLU A 228 -4.75 -15.58 23.96
N ILE A 229 -5.96 -15.73 23.43
CA ILE A 229 -7.06 -16.44 24.12
C ILE A 229 -6.63 -17.84 24.53
N ARG A 230 -6.02 -18.62 23.64
CA ARG A 230 -5.56 -19.97 23.96
C ARG A 230 -4.49 -19.99 25.05
N ARG A 231 -3.48 -19.09 24.94
CA ARG A 231 -2.40 -19.00 25.93
C ARG A 231 -2.91 -18.58 27.32
N VAL A 232 -3.77 -17.56 27.36
CA VAL A 232 -4.42 -17.11 28.60
C VAL A 232 -5.30 -18.21 29.18
N ASN A 233 -6.11 -18.88 28.34
CA ASN A 233 -6.97 -19.99 28.79
C ASN A 233 -6.17 -21.12 29.42
N GLN A 234 -5.05 -21.52 28.80
CA GLN A 234 -4.18 -22.56 29.34
C GLN A 234 -3.55 -22.14 30.66
N GLN A 235 -2.91 -20.97 30.70
CA GLN A 235 -2.26 -20.45 31.91
C GLN A 235 -3.25 -20.26 33.06
N LEU A 236 -4.46 -19.83 32.74
CA LEU A 236 -5.52 -19.63 33.74
C LEU A 236 -6.08 -20.96 34.23
N ALA A 237 -6.24 -21.96 33.35
CA ALA A 237 -6.63 -23.30 33.75
C ALA A 237 -5.60 -23.92 34.71
N ASP A 238 -4.31 -23.78 34.41
CA ASP A 238 -3.22 -24.24 35.25
C ASP A 238 -3.21 -23.55 36.64
N ALA A 239 -3.47 -22.21 36.65
CA ALA A 239 -3.48 -21.42 37.88
C ALA A 239 -4.73 -21.65 38.78
N LEU A 240 -5.88 -21.90 38.16
CA LEU A 240 -7.13 -22.16 38.87
C LEU A 240 -7.24 -23.59 39.43
N GLY A 241 -6.52 -24.53 38.82
CA GLY A 241 -6.54 -25.93 39.22
C GLY A 241 -7.96 -26.52 39.20
N GLU A 242 -8.37 -27.13 40.34
CA GLU A 242 -9.67 -27.80 40.47
C GLU A 242 -10.82 -26.88 40.93
N ARG A 243 -10.68 -25.53 40.78
CA ARG A 243 -11.76 -24.59 41.15
C ARG A 243 -12.98 -24.79 40.25
N ALA A 244 -13.96 -25.51 40.76
CA ALA A 244 -15.21 -25.83 40.03
C ALA A 244 -16.21 -24.65 39.96
N ASP A 245 -15.96 -23.58 40.70
CA ASP A 245 -16.81 -22.39 40.76
C ASP A 245 -16.56 -21.41 39.57
N VAL A 246 -15.45 -21.58 38.82
CA VAL A 246 -15.08 -20.71 37.70
C VAL A 246 -15.16 -21.48 36.38
N LEU A 247 -15.89 -20.92 35.42
CA LEU A 247 -16.01 -21.46 34.05
C LEU A 247 -15.22 -20.61 33.07
N LEU A 248 -14.24 -21.22 32.42
CA LEU A 248 -13.48 -20.56 31.36
C LEU A 248 -14.22 -20.72 30.03
N CYS A 249 -14.57 -19.61 29.39
CA CYS A 249 -15.37 -19.55 28.17
C CYS A 249 -14.62 -18.75 27.08
N PRO A 250 -13.82 -19.36 26.23
CA PRO A 250 -13.31 -18.68 25.04
C PRO A 250 -14.47 -18.18 24.16
N LEU A 251 -14.34 -16.98 23.56
CA LEU A 251 -15.34 -16.41 22.65
C LEU A 251 -14.68 -15.73 21.46
N HIS A 252 -14.79 -16.35 20.30
CA HIS A 252 -14.31 -15.80 19.02
C HIS A 252 -15.16 -16.35 17.86
N GLY A 253 -15.07 -15.71 16.70
CA GLY A 253 -15.94 -15.98 15.56
C GLY A 253 -15.84 -17.37 14.91
N GLU A 254 -14.87 -18.20 15.31
CA GLU A 254 -14.66 -19.55 14.74
C GLU A 254 -15.25 -20.66 15.58
N LEU A 255 -15.72 -20.35 16.78
CA LEU A 255 -16.36 -21.35 17.63
C LEU A 255 -17.68 -21.82 17.02
N ASP A 256 -18.05 -23.07 17.31
CA ASP A 256 -19.37 -23.54 16.98
C ASP A 256 -20.46 -22.80 17.78
N LEU A 257 -21.70 -22.89 17.29
CA LEU A 257 -22.83 -22.15 17.89
C LEU A 257 -23.07 -22.54 19.37
N ASN A 258 -22.81 -23.78 19.76
CA ASN A 258 -23.03 -24.22 21.14
C ASN A 258 -22.00 -23.62 22.08
N ALA A 259 -20.71 -23.61 21.68
CA ALA A 259 -19.64 -22.96 22.43
C ALA A 259 -19.86 -21.45 22.55
N GLN A 260 -20.32 -20.80 21.46
CA GLN A 260 -20.67 -19.37 21.50
C GLN A 260 -21.85 -19.09 22.45
N ARG A 261 -22.91 -19.90 22.40
CA ARG A 261 -24.05 -19.80 23.34
C ARG A 261 -23.61 -19.98 24.77
N ALA A 262 -22.79 -20.99 25.04
CA ALA A 262 -22.25 -21.25 26.36
C ALA A 262 -21.49 -20.04 26.94
N ALA A 263 -20.79 -19.25 26.12
CA ALA A 263 -20.13 -18.01 26.56
C ALA A 263 -21.14 -16.86 26.80
N ILE A 264 -22.21 -16.79 26.02
CA ILE A 264 -23.18 -15.69 26.02
C ILE A 264 -24.24 -15.85 27.12
N ASP A 265 -24.77 -17.06 27.31
CA ASP A 265 -25.83 -17.36 28.26
C ASP A 265 -25.42 -17.06 29.71
N PRO A 266 -26.35 -16.85 30.65
CA PRO A 266 -26.03 -16.64 32.05
C PRO A 266 -25.18 -17.77 32.65
N ALA A 267 -24.34 -17.44 33.62
CA ALA A 267 -23.62 -18.45 34.39
C ALA A 267 -24.60 -19.34 35.18
N PRO A 268 -24.38 -20.67 35.28
CA PRO A 268 -25.15 -21.51 36.19
C PRO A 268 -25.09 -21.01 37.65
N ALA A 269 -26.14 -21.31 38.39
CA ALA A 269 -26.19 -20.91 39.82
C ALA A 269 -24.95 -21.36 40.57
N GLY A 270 -24.36 -20.43 41.35
CA GLY A 270 -23.14 -20.68 42.12
C GLY A 270 -21.83 -20.72 41.31
N LYS A 271 -21.86 -20.43 40.02
CA LYS A 271 -20.66 -20.35 39.17
C LYS A 271 -20.44 -18.95 38.63
N ARG A 272 -19.17 -18.63 38.36
CA ARG A 272 -18.74 -17.41 37.67
C ARG A 272 -18.12 -17.75 36.33
N LYS A 273 -18.33 -16.91 35.33
CA LYS A 273 -17.66 -17.07 34.03
C LYS A 273 -16.49 -16.12 33.88
N VAL A 274 -15.44 -16.59 33.28
CA VAL A 274 -14.37 -15.79 32.68
C VAL A 274 -14.46 -15.96 31.17
N VAL A 275 -15.01 -14.96 30.49
CA VAL A 275 -15.18 -14.97 29.03
C VAL A 275 -13.95 -14.32 28.41
N LEU A 276 -13.15 -15.09 27.67
CA LEU A 276 -11.96 -14.63 26.97
C LEU A 276 -12.35 -14.31 25.52
N ALA A 277 -12.47 -13.04 25.17
CA ALA A 277 -13.04 -12.61 23.89
C ALA A 277 -12.09 -11.74 23.07
N THR A 278 -12.31 -11.74 21.76
CA THR A 278 -11.79 -10.71 20.85
C THR A 278 -12.78 -9.53 20.81
N ASN A 279 -12.57 -8.59 19.89
CA ASN A 279 -13.51 -7.48 19.62
C ASN A 279 -14.94 -7.92 19.24
N ILE A 280 -15.20 -9.21 19.03
CA ILE A 280 -16.56 -9.73 18.80
C ILE A 280 -17.51 -9.42 19.97
N ALA A 281 -16.99 -9.30 21.18
CA ALA A 281 -17.77 -8.96 22.37
C ALA A 281 -17.89 -7.45 22.60
N GLU A 282 -17.33 -6.60 21.71
CA GLU A 282 -17.31 -5.15 21.89
C GLU A 282 -18.66 -4.51 21.54
N THR A 283 -19.34 -4.93 20.47
CA THR A 283 -20.54 -4.28 19.95
C THR A 283 -21.78 -5.18 19.97
N SER A 284 -21.86 -6.16 19.10
CA SER A 284 -23.09 -6.84 18.69
C SER A 284 -23.60 -7.95 19.63
N LEU A 285 -22.83 -8.38 20.65
CA LEU A 285 -23.23 -9.48 21.52
C LEU A 285 -23.47 -8.99 22.96
N THR A 286 -24.61 -9.38 23.53
CA THR A 286 -24.86 -9.15 24.97
C THR A 286 -24.51 -10.40 25.75
N ILE A 287 -23.49 -10.30 26.60
CA ILE A 287 -23.07 -11.38 27.50
C ILE A 287 -23.71 -11.10 28.86
N ASN A 288 -24.51 -12.01 29.33
CA ASN A 288 -25.25 -11.84 30.58
C ASN A 288 -24.37 -12.01 31.81
N GLY A 289 -24.62 -11.19 32.86
CA GLY A 289 -23.95 -11.29 34.16
C GLY A 289 -22.52 -10.78 34.20
N VAL A 290 -22.06 -10.04 33.17
CA VAL A 290 -20.74 -9.40 33.20
C VAL A 290 -20.78 -8.18 34.10
N ARG A 291 -19.94 -8.16 35.14
CA ARG A 291 -19.72 -7.03 36.02
C ARG A 291 -18.29 -6.51 35.99
N VAL A 292 -17.36 -7.35 35.59
CA VAL A 292 -15.95 -7.00 35.50
C VAL A 292 -15.48 -7.09 34.04
N VAL A 293 -14.81 -6.04 33.55
CA VAL A 293 -14.13 -6.02 32.25
C VAL A 293 -12.62 -5.91 32.48
N ILE A 294 -11.86 -6.71 31.78
CA ILE A 294 -10.39 -6.60 31.70
C ILE A 294 -10.04 -6.34 30.25
N ASP A 295 -9.43 -5.19 29.98
CA ASP A 295 -9.11 -4.76 28.62
C ASP A 295 -7.59 -4.71 28.41
N ALA A 296 -7.08 -5.54 27.49
CA ALA A 296 -5.68 -5.53 27.10
C ALA A 296 -5.28 -4.28 26.29
N GLY A 297 -6.25 -3.47 25.82
CA GLY A 297 -6.00 -2.26 25.04
C GLY A 297 -5.50 -2.53 23.62
N LEU A 298 -5.67 -3.75 23.13
CA LEU A 298 -5.15 -4.23 21.84
C LEU A 298 -6.27 -4.84 21.00
N ALA A 299 -6.15 -4.71 19.68
CA ALA A 299 -6.99 -5.39 18.72
C ALA A 299 -6.16 -5.82 17.50
N ARG A 300 -6.60 -6.88 16.81
CA ARG A 300 -6.09 -7.26 15.50
C ARG A 300 -6.97 -6.65 14.41
N VAL A 301 -6.34 -5.87 13.57
CA VAL A 301 -6.99 -5.15 12.47
C VAL A 301 -6.41 -5.67 11.17
N PRO A 302 -7.24 -6.04 10.19
CA PRO A 302 -6.78 -6.38 8.85
C PRO A 302 -6.18 -5.13 8.20
N ARG A 303 -4.99 -5.27 7.63
CA ARG A 303 -4.31 -4.23 6.86
C ARG A 303 -3.79 -4.81 5.57
N PHE A 304 -4.21 -4.21 4.47
CA PHE A 304 -3.70 -4.58 3.16
C PHE A 304 -2.29 -4.01 2.96
N ASP A 305 -1.38 -4.85 2.53
CA ASP A 305 -0.03 -4.45 2.10
C ASP A 305 0.01 -4.40 0.58
N PRO A 306 0.02 -3.20 -0.01
CA PRO A 306 0.04 -3.05 -1.46
C PRO A 306 1.25 -3.72 -2.11
N GLY A 307 2.38 -3.78 -1.40
CA GLY A 307 3.61 -4.38 -1.91
C GLY A 307 3.50 -5.90 -2.11
N SER A 308 2.82 -6.62 -1.22
CA SER A 308 2.60 -8.07 -1.33
C SER A 308 1.26 -8.45 -1.95
N GLY A 309 0.32 -7.50 -2.08
CA GLY A 309 -1.07 -7.77 -2.47
C GLY A 309 -1.81 -8.66 -1.45
N MET A 310 -1.45 -8.56 -0.17
CA MET A 310 -2.00 -9.38 0.90
C MET A 310 -2.54 -8.55 2.04
N THR A 311 -3.61 -9.06 2.66
CA THR A 311 -4.11 -8.52 3.91
C THR A 311 -3.44 -9.24 5.08
N ARG A 312 -2.82 -8.48 5.98
CA ARG A 312 -2.20 -8.96 7.22
C ARG A 312 -3.03 -8.54 8.40
N LEU A 313 -2.97 -9.32 9.48
CA LEU A 313 -3.58 -8.95 10.76
C LEU A 313 -2.52 -8.29 11.63
N ASP A 314 -2.58 -6.97 11.73
CA ASP A 314 -1.69 -6.19 12.58
C ASP A 314 -2.30 -6.02 13.98
N THR A 315 -1.49 -6.25 15.03
CA THR A 315 -1.90 -5.94 16.40
C THR A 315 -1.65 -4.46 16.67
N GLN A 316 -2.71 -3.73 16.97
CA GLN A 316 -2.69 -2.29 17.19
C GLN A 316 -3.33 -1.92 18.53
N ARG A 317 -3.03 -0.70 19.02
CA ARG A 317 -3.76 -0.09 20.13
C ARG A 317 -5.19 0.21 19.67
N ILE A 318 -6.16 0.00 20.57
CA ILE A 318 -7.55 0.39 20.32
C ILE A 318 -7.73 1.91 20.42
N SER A 319 -8.84 2.40 19.90
CA SER A 319 -9.25 3.81 20.07
C SER A 319 -9.87 4.07 21.44
N ARG A 320 -10.00 5.35 21.81
CA ARG A 320 -10.74 5.77 23.03
C ARG A 320 -12.20 5.33 22.97
N ALA A 321 -12.83 5.45 21.82
CA ALA A 321 -14.22 5.00 21.62
C ALA A 321 -14.36 3.49 21.87
N SER A 322 -13.48 2.65 21.32
CA SER A 322 -13.44 1.21 21.58
C SER A 322 -13.22 0.90 23.06
N ALA A 323 -12.25 1.58 23.72
CA ALA A 323 -11.99 1.41 25.15
C ALA A 323 -13.21 1.76 26.01
N THR A 324 -13.97 2.76 25.62
CA THR A 324 -15.20 3.17 26.30
C THR A 324 -16.32 2.15 26.09
N GLN A 325 -16.51 1.65 24.86
CA GLN A 325 -17.48 0.61 24.57
C GLN A 325 -17.19 -0.70 25.31
N ARG A 326 -15.92 -1.12 25.36
CA ARG A 326 -15.49 -2.30 26.12
C ARG A 326 -15.76 -2.14 27.61
N ALA A 327 -15.39 -1.01 28.20
CA ALA A 327 -15.65 -0.71 29.59
C ALA A 327 -17.15 -0.70 29.93
N GLY A 328 -17.97 -0.14 29.01
CA GLY A 328 -19.44 -0.11 29.15
C GLY A 328 -20.10 -1.48 29.24
N ARG A 329 -19.40 -2.55 28.87
CA ARG A 329 -19.90 -3.94 29.07
C ARG A 329 -20.07 -4.30 30.54
N ALA A 330 -19.29 -3.71 31.46
CA ALA A 330 -19.39 -3.94 32.88
C ALA A 330 -20.60 -3.22 33.52
N GLY A 331 -21.05 -2.09 32.98
CA GLY A 331 -22.10 -1.25 33.52
C GLY A 331 -23.51 -1.47 32.96
N ARG A 332 -23.81 -2.61 32.38
CA ARG A 332 -25.11 -2.84 31.71
C ARG A 332 -26.27 -3.13 32.63
N LEU A 333 -26.07 -3.93 33.66
CA LEU A 333 -27.10 -4.42 34.57
C LEU A 333 -26.96 -3.88 36.00
N GLU A 334 -25.76 -3.57 36.39
CA GLU A 334 -25.38 -3.12 37.73
C GLU A 334 -24.05 -2.34 37.68
N PRO A 335 -23.64 -1.61 38.72
CA PRO A 335 -22.34 -0.96 38.75
C PRO A 335 -21.21 -1.96 38.59
N GLY A 336 -20.24 -1.63 37.73
CA GLY A 336 -19.17 -2.51 37.36
C GLY A 336 -17.77 -1.94 37.51
N VAL A 337 -16.76 -2.76 37.15
CA VAL A 337 -15.36 -2.39 37.24
C VAL A 337 -14.67 -2.72 35.91
N CYS A 338 -13.81 -1.81 35.42
CA CYS A 338 -12.99 -2.04 34.23
C CYS A 338 -11.50 -1.89 34.55
N TYR A 339 -10.75 -2.94 34.39
CA TYR A 339 -9.29 -2.95 34.49
C TYR A 339 -8.71 -2.68 33.11
N ARG A 340 -8.06 -1.54 32.94
CA ARG A 340 -7.32 -1.17 31.73
C ARG A 340 -5.86 -1.52 31.90
N LEU A 341 -5.33 -2.42 31.08
CA LEU A 341 -3.95 -2.89 31.19
C LEU A 341 -2.96 -1.89 30.56
N TRP A 342 -3.17 -0.59 30.73
CA TRP A 342 -2.30 0.52 30.35
C TRP A 342 -2.52 1.73 31.28
N SER A 343 -1.64 2.72 31.21
CA SER A 343 -1.73 3.91 32.06
C SER A 343 -2.76 4.93 31.53
N GLU A 344 -3.20 5.80 32.40
CA GLU A 344 -4.12 6.90 32.07
C GLU A 344 -3.53 7.84 31.04
N ASP A 345 -2.26 8.23 31.17
CA ASP A 345 -1.55 9.04 30.16
C ASP A 345 -1.55 8.40 28.76
N GLN A 346 -1.35 7.07 28.71
CA GLN A 346 -1.43 6.35 27.44
C GLN A 346 -2.84 6.31 26.88
N HIS A 347 -3.86 6.39 27.70
CA HIS A 347 -5.24 6.46 27.24
C HIS A 347 -5.54 7.79 26.57
N GLU A 348 -5.07 8.88 27.13
CA GLU A 348 -5.22 10.21 26.51
C GLU A 348 -4.56 10.29 25.14
N GLY A 349 -3.43 9.60 24.97
CA GLY A 349 -2.71 9.49 23.70
C GLY A 349 -3.35 8.55 22.67
N LEU A 350 -4.44 7.83 22.99
CA LEU A 350 -5.13 6.99 22.02
C LEU A 350 -5.88 7.84 20.98
N ALA A 351 -5.99 7.33 19.74
CA ALA A 351 -6.85 7.92 18.74
C ALA A 351 -8.31 8.00 19.26
N ALA A 352 -9.03 9.05 18.90
CA ALA A 352 -10.40 9.23 19.34
C ALA A 352 -11.30 8.08 18.85
N TYR A 353 -11.19 7.72 17.57
CA TYR A 353 -11.99 6.69 16.88
C TYR A 353 -11.10 5.69 16.17
N GLY A 354 -11.65 4.55 15.78
CA GLY A 354 -10.99 3.57 14.92
C GLY A 354 -10.75 4.12 13.51
N SER A 355 -9.73 3.61 12.83
CA SER A 355 -9.53 3.92 11.42
C SER A 355 -10.59 3.23 10.57
N ALA A 356 -11.16 3.94 9.59
CA ALA A 356 -12.09 3.34 8.64
C ALA A 356 -11.39 2.24 7.81
N GLU A 357 -12.08 1.14 7.57
CA GLU A 357 -11.52 -0.01 6.84
C GLU A 357 -11.10 0.36 5.42
N ILE A 358 -11.84 1.28 4.77
CA ILE A 358 -11.55 1.79 3.42
C ILE A 358 -10.14 2.36 3.25
N LEU A 359 -9.53 2.84 4.33
CA LEU A 359 -8.17 3.41 4.32
C LEU A 359 -7.06 2.36 4.38
N ALA A 360 -7.40 1.11 4.74
CA ALA A 360 -6.41 0.06 5.00
C ALA A 360 -6.74 -1.29 4.35
N ALA A 361 -7.91 -1.46 3.75
CA ALA A 361 -8.36 -2.71 3.12
C ALA A 361 -7.84 -2.89 1.68
N ASP A 362 -7.98 -4.12 1.17
CA ASP A 362 -7.89 -4.40 -0.26
C ASP A 362 -9.10 -3.80 -0.99
N LEU A 363 -8.84 -2.88 -1.91
CA LEU A 363 -9.88 -2.16 -2.63
C LEU A 363 -10.32 -2.82 -3.95
N ALA A 364 -9.81 -4.03 -4.29
CA ALA A 364 -10.15 -4.68 -5.56
C ALA A 364 -11.65 -4.98 -5.70
N GLY A 365 -12.29 -5.40 -4.60
CA GLY A 365 -13.74 -5.61 -4.56
C GLY A 365 -14.51 -4.30 -4.77
N LEU A 366 -14.14 -3.26 -4.04
CA LEU A 366 -14.73 -1.93 -4.17
C LEU A 366 -14.56 -1.37 -5.58
N ALA A 367 -13.37 -1.44 -6.16
CA ALA A 367 -13.10 -0.95 -7.51
C ALA A 367 -13.94 -1.68 -8.57
N LEU A 368 -14.14 -2.99 -8.43
CA LEU A 368 -15.01 -3.77 -9.31
C LEU A 368 -16.47 -3.35 -9.20
N GLN A 369 -16.96 -3.11 -7.97
CA GLN A 369 -18.34 -2.65 -7.74
C GLN A 369 -18.57 -1.23 -8.27
N LEU A 370 -17.61 -0.32 -8.12
CA LEU A 370 -17.67 1.02 -8.70
C LEU A 370 -17.65 0.98 -10.23
N ALA A 371 -16.82 0.14 -10.83
CA ALA A 371 -16.77 -0.05 -12.27
C ALA A 371 -18.10 -0.63 -12.82
N ARG A 372 -18.75 -1.54 -12.05
CA ARG A 372 -20.09 -2.06 -12.40
C ARG A 372 -21.17 -0.97 -12.30
N TRP A 373 -21.09 -0.10 -11.31
CA TRP A 373 -21.98 1.03 -11.17
C TRP A 373 -21.74 2.11 -12.24
N GLY A 374 -20.55 2.16 -12.82
CA GLY A 374 -20.17 3.11 -13.86
C GLY A 374 -19.63 4.43 -13.34
N VAL A 375 -19.07 4.45 -12.11
CA VAL A 375 -18.53 5.65 -11.46
C VAL A 375 -17.10 5.44 -10.95
N THR A 376 -16.43 6.56 -10.71
CA THR A 376 -15.15 6.61 -10.00
C THR A 376 -15.36 7.11 -8.57
N PRO A 377 -14.41 6.90 -7.64
CA PRO A 377 -14.55 7.37 -6.27
C PRO A 377 -14.88 8.87 -6.14
N ASN A 378 -14.31 9.70 -7.01
CA ASN A 378 -14.48 11.16 -6.97
C ASN A 378 -15.91 11.63 -7.36
N GLN A 379 -16.73 10.74 -7.90
CA GLN A 379 -18.12 11.02 -8.29
C GLN A 379 -19.14 10.66 -7.20
N LEU A 380 -18.66 10.12 -6.09
CA LEU A 380 -19.48 9.70 -4.96
C LEU A 380 -19.15 10.50 -3.70
N VAL A 381 -20.11 10.52 -2.79
CA VAL A 381 -19.95 11.14 -1.46
C VAL A 381 -19.43 10.10 -0.47
N TRP A 382 -18.32 10.39 0.18
CA TRP A 382 -17.65 9.50 1.13
C TRP A 382 -17.38 10.20 2.46
N LEU A 383 -17.49 9.48 3.56
CA LEU A 383 -17.01 9.98 4.85
C LEU A 383 -15.47 9.99 4.90
N ASP A 384 -14.83 8.95 4.34
CA ASP A 384 -13.41 8.89 4.06
C ASP A 384 -13.21 8.38 2.63
N VAL A 385 -12.50 9.16 1.80
CA VAL A 385 -12.28 8.83 0.39
C VAL A 385 -11.28 7.67 0.28
N PRO A 386 -11.52 6.69 -0.61
CA PRO A 386 -10.55 5.62 -0.87
C PRO A 386 -9.17 6.20 -1.26
N PRO A 387 -8.05 5.71 -0.68
CA PRO A 387 -6.72 6.19 -1.02
C PRO A 387 -6.40 5.96 -2.51
N THR A 388 -6.02 7.03 -3.21
CA THR A 388 -5.80 7.00 -4.68
C THR A 388 -4.80 5.94 -5.12
N ALA A 389 -3.69 5.77 -4.38
CA ALA A 389 -2.67 4.78 -4.71
C ALA A 389 -3.19 3.34 -4.54
N ALA A 390 -3.94 3.06 -3.47
CA ALA A 390 -4.54 1.74 -3.25
C ALA A 390 -5.63 1.42 -4.28
N TYR A 391 -6.43 2.43 -4.65
CA TYR A 391 -7.44 2.29 -5.69
C TYR A 391 -6.82 2.02 -7.07
N ALA A 392 -5.76 2.74 -7.45
CA ALA A 392 -5.04 2.51 -8.71
C ALA A 392 -4.46 1.08 -8.77
N GLN A 393 -3.89 0.58 -7.67
CA GLN A 393 -3.43 -0.82 -7.60
C GLN A 393 -4.56 -1.84 -7.74
N ALA A 394 -5.72 -1.53 -7.17
CA ALA A 394 -6.92 -2.36 -7.35
C ALA A 394 -7.36 -2.40 -8.81
N GLN A 395 -7.35 -1.27 -9.52
CA GLN A 395 -7.62 -1.20 -10.96
C GLN A 395 -6.60 -1.99 -11.76
N ASP A 396 -5.30 -1.85 -11.48
CA ASP A 396 -4.24 -2.64 -12.12
C ASP A 396 -4.46 -4.15 -11.95
N LEU A 397 -4.87 -4.58 -10.76
CA LEU A 397 -5.22 -5.98 -10.54
C LEU A 397 -6.43 -6.40 -11.40
N LEU A 398 -7.48 -5.60 -11.45
CA LEU A 398 -8.69 -5.88 -12.23
C LEU A 398 -8.38 -5.95 -13.74
N VAL A 399 -7.48 -5.11 -14.24
CA VAL A 399 -6.99 -5.19 -15.63
C VAL A 399 -6.25 -6.51 -15.86
N ARG A 400 -5.36 -6.92 -14.95
CA ARG A 400 -4.63 -8.20 -15.05
C ARG A 400 -5.57 -9.41 -15.00
N LEU A 401 -6.66 -9.33 -14.26
CA LEU A 401 -7.69 -10.37 -14.21
C LEU A 401 -8.68 -10.30 -15.39
N GLY A 402 -8.50 -9.37 -16.33
CA GLY A 402 -9.38 -9.19 -17.47
C GLY A 402 -10.77 -8.66 -17.09
N ALA A 403 -10.95 -8.15 -15.86
CA ALA A 403 -12.20 -7.56 -15.41
C ALA A 403 -12.40 -6.14 -15.96
N LEU A 404 -11.31 -5.42 -16.17
CA LEU A 404 -11.29 -4.10 -16.79
C LEU A 404 -10.43 -4.11 -18.06
N ASN A 405 -10.85 -3.31 -19.05
CA ASN A 405 -10.02 -2.90 -20.16
C ASN A 405 -9.89 -1.37 -20.08
N GLU A 406 -8.70 -0.88 -19.72
CA GLU A 406 -8.51 0.48 -19.21
C GLU A 406 -9.45 0.70 -18.01
N ASP A 407 -10.35 1.67 -18.07
CA ASP A 407 -11.32 1.98 -17.00
C ASP A 407 -12.70 1.34 -17.24
N LYS A 408 -12.88 0.55 -18.31
CA LYS A 408 -14.18 0.00 -18.69
C LYS A 408 -14.35 -1.44 -18.24
N LEU A 409 -15.51 -1.72 -17.64
CA LEU A 409 -15.89 -3.07 -17.25
C LEU A 409 -16.05 -3.97 -18.47
N THR A 410 -15.39 -5.13 -18.46
CA THR A 410 -15.51 -6.16 -19.51
C THR A 410 -16.71 -7.07 -19.24
N ALA A 411 -17.12 -7.87 -20.24
CA ALA A 411 -18.13 -8.91 -20.04
C ALA A 411 -17.70 -9.95 -18.98
N HIS A 412 -16.38 -10.23 -18.87
CA HIS A 412 -15.83 -11.06 -17.82
C HIS A 412 -15.92 -10.38 -16.47
N GLY A 413 -15.56 -9.09 -16.38
CA GLY A 413 -15.69 -8.29 -15.18
C GLY A 413 -17.13 -8.20 -14.67
N GLN A 414 -18.09 -8.09 -15.57
CA GLN A 414 -19.53 -8.10 -15.21
C GLN A 414 -19.89 -9.42 -14.50
N LYS A 415 -19.51 -10.57 -15.07
CA LYS A 415 -19.72 -11.88 -14.44
C LYS A 415 -19.01 -12.01 -13.11
N MET A 416 -17.76 -11.49 -13.00
CA MET A 416 -17.02 -11.48 -11.74
C MET A 416 -17.76 -10.67 -10.67
N ALA A 417 -18.29 -9.52 -10.99
CA ALA A 417 -19.01 -8.64 -10.05
C ALA A 417 -20.34 -9.24 -9.54
N GLU A 418 -20.92 -10.21 -10.25
CA GLU A 418 -22.11 -10.93 -9.85
C GLU A 418 -21.83 -12.02 -8.81
N LEU A 419 -20.56 -12.47 -8.70
CA LEU A 419 -20.20 -13.50 -7.74
C LEU A 419 -19.89 -12.89 -6.36
N PRO A 420 -20.43 -13.47 -5.25
CA PRO A 420 -20.14 -12.99 -3.90
C PRO A 420 -18.76 -13.46 -3.43
N ALA A 421 -17.72 -13.07 -4.15
CA ALA A 421 -16.35 -13.47 -3.90
C ALA A 421 -15.39 -12.34 -4.24
N HIS A 422 -14.22 -12.37 -3.63
CA HIS A 422 -13.12 -11.47 -4.01
C HIS A 422 -12.80 -11.60 -5.51
N PRO A 423 -12.45 -10.53 -6.25
CA PRO A 423 -12.21 -10.59 -7.69
C PRO A 423 -11.25 -11.70 -8.14
N ARG A 424 -10.18 -11.98 -7.39
CA ARG A 424 -9.26 -13.09 -7.66
C ARG A 424 -9.96 -14.45 -7.65
N ILE A 425 -10.84 -14.65 -6.69
CA ILE A 425 -11.62 -15.91 -6.54
C ILE A 425 -12.71 -15.98 -7.61
N ALA A 426 -13.38 -14.87 -7.89
CA ALA A 426 -14.38 -14.81 -8.95
C ALA A 426 -13.75 -15.14 -10.32
N HIS A 427 -12.58 -14.59 -10.62
CA HIS A 427 -11.82 -14.92 -11.84
C HIS A 427 -11.44 -16.41 -11.91
N LEU A 428 -10.88 -16.95 -10.82
CA LEU A 428 -10.56 -18.39 -10.73
C LEU A 428 -11.77 -19.28 -11.01
N LEU A 429 -12.92 -18.95 -10.42
CA LEU A 429 -14.16 -19.73 -10.60
C LEU A 429 -14.64 -19.72 -12.04
N LEU A 430 -14.70 -18.55 -12.66
CA LEU A 430 -15.18 -18.39 -14.03
C LEU A 430 -14.21 -19.02 -15.04
N ARG A 431 -12.93 -18.74 -14.92
CA ARG A 431 -11.91 -19.34 -15.81
C ARG A 431 -11.78 -20.84 -15.60
N GLY A 432 -11.87 -21.30 -14.33
CA GLY A 432 -11.93 -22.73 -14.04
C GLY A 432 -13.13 -23.42 -14.68
N GLN A 433 -14.27 -22.73 -14.75
CA GLN A 433 -15.45 -23.21 -15.47
C GLN A 433 -15.20 -23.28 -16.98
N ASP A 434 -14.61 -22.23 -17.58
CA ASP A 434 -14.28 -22.19 -19.00
C ASP A 434 -13.30 -23.33 -19.40
N LEU A 435 -12.42 -23.73 -18.47
CA LEU A 435 -11.51 -24.86 -18.64
C LEU A 435 -12.15 -26.23 -18.37
N GLY A 436 -13.44 -26.31 -18.02
CA GLY A 436 -14.09 -27.58 -17.63
C GLY A 436 -13.71 -28.09 -16.24
N LEU A 437 -13.06 -27.27 -15.40
CA LEU A 437 -12.56 -27.59 -14.07
C LEU A 437 -13.45 -27.02 -12.95
N ALA A 438 -14.73 -26.72 -13.24
CA ALA A 438 -15.64 -26.02 -12.32
C ALA A 438 -15.71 -26.65 -10.91
N ALA A 439 -15.72 -27.98 -10.81
CA ALA A 439 -15.77 -28.68 -9.52
C ALA A 439 -14.50 -28.41 -8.70
N THR A 440 -13.33 -28.60 -9.30
CA THR A 440 -12.02 -28.37 -8.66
C THR A 440 -11.82 -26.90 -8.33
N ALA A 441 -12.21 -25.99 -9.23
CA ALA A 441 -12.15 -24.56 -9.00
C ALA A 441 -13.00 -24.13 -7.79
N CYS A 442 -14.19 -24.70 -7.62
CA CYS A 442 -15.03 -24.45 -6.44
C CYS A 442 -14.41 -24.98 -5.14
N ASP A 443 -13.75 -26.11 -5.19
CA ASP A 443 -13.06 -26.69 -4.03
C ASP A 443 -11.83 -25.87 -3.65
N VAL A 444 -11.01 -25.48 -4.63
CA VAL A 444 -9.86 -24.57 -4.43
C VAL A 444 -10.34 -23.21 -3.90
N ALA A 445 -11.35 -22.61 -4.52
CA ALA A 445 -11.91 -21.34 -4.07
C ALA A 445 -12.44 -21.40 -2.63
N ALA A 446 -13.05 -22.51 -2.25
CA ALA A 446 -13.53 -22.72 -0.88
C ALA A 446 -12.39 -22.88 0.13
N LEU A 447 -11.32 -23.58 -0.24
CA LEU A 447 -10.11 -23.69 0.59
C LEU A 447 -9.40 -22.35 0.77
N LEU A 448 -9.35 -21.53 -0.27
CA LEU A 448 -8.76 -20.18 -0.24
C LEU A 448 -9.62 -19.17 0.54
N GLY A 449 -10.94 -19.37 0.58
CA GLY A 449 -11.89 -18.52 1.29
C GLY A 449 -12.09 -18.86 2.77
N GLU A 450 -11.57 -20.00 3.21
CA GLU A 450 -11.60 -20.46 4.60
C GLU A 450 -10.19 -20.41 5.19
N ARG A 451 -10.10 -20.50 6.52
CA ARG A 451 -8.80 -20.69 7.16
C ARG A 451 -8.24 -22.04 6.83
N ASP A 452 -6.91 -22.12 6.79
CA ASP A 452 -6.22 -23.38 6.53
C ASP A 452 -6.73 -24.49 7.45
N ILE A 453 -7.29 -25.52 6.81
CA ILE A 453 -7.89 -26.68 7.48
C ILE A 453 -6.84 -27.65 8.02
N LEU A 454 -5.56 -27.54 7.57
CA LEU A 454 -4.47 -28.43 7.96
C LEU A 454 -3.32 -27.62 8.57
N ARG A 455 -3.42 -27.30 9.85
CA ARG A 455 -2.39 -26.56 10.56
C ARG A 455 -1.15 -27.40 10.82
N GLY A 456 0.02 -26.91 10.39
CA GLY A 456 1.31 -27.58 10.62
C GLY A 456 1.59 -28.77 9.72
N GLY A 457 0.81 -28.98 8.67
CA GLY A 457 0.93 -30.10 7.71
C GLY A 457 1.67 -29.76 6.41
N GLY A 458 2.66 -28.86 6.42
CA GLY A 458 3.32 -28.39 5.21
C GLY A 458 2.49 -27.39 4.41
N ALA A 459 3.02 -26.89 3.29
CA ALA A 459 2.42 -25.84 2.48
C ALA A 459 1.60 -26.36 1.28
N ASP A 460 1.58 -27.65 1.04
CA ASP A 460 0.98 -28.23 -0.17
C ASP A 460 -0.56 -28.19 -0.18
N LEU A 461 -1.14 -27.51 -1.18
CA LEU A 461 -2.60 -27.43 -1.37
C LEU A 461 -3.23 -28.80 -1.69
N HIS A 462 -2.49 -29.72 -2.31
CA HIS A 462 -2.99 -31.08 -2.60
C HIS A 462 -3.46 -31.81 -1.33
N SER A 463 -2.71 -31.70 -0.23
CA SER A 463 -3.09 -32.28 1.06
C SER A 463 -4.42 -31.74 1.59
N ARG A 464 -4.70 -30.42 1.36
CA ARG A 464 -5.98 -29.81 1.75
C ARG A 464 -7.12 -30.31 0.87
N LEU A 465 -6.86 -30.48 -0.42
CA LEU A 465 -7.85 -31.00 -1.35
C LEU A 465 -8.19 -32.48 -1.02
N ALA A 466 -7.20 -33.29 -0.70
CA ALA A 466 -7.38 -34.68 -0.29
C ALA A 466 -8.22 -34.83 1.02
N LEU A 467 -8.05 -33.89 1.96
CA LEU A 467 -8.92 -33.79 3.15
C LEU A 467 -10.34 -33.36 2.78
N LEU A 468 -10.48 -32.44 1.84
CA LEU A 468 -11.79 -31.96 1.40
C LEU A 468 -12.55 -33.04 0.62
N SER A 469 -11.90 -33.82 -0.24
CA SER A 469 -12.49 -34.96 -0.96
C SER A 469 -12.83 -36.10 -0.02
N GLY A 470 -12.09 -36.27 1.07
CA GLY A 470 -12.23 -37.36 2.05
C GLY A 470 -11.28 -38.54 1.80
N GLU A 471 -10.33 -38.40 0.87
CA GLU A 471 -9.25 -39.37 0.62
C GLU A 471 -8.31 -39.47 1.82
N GLU A 472 -8.07 -38.32 2.49
CA GLU A 472 -7.31 -38.25 3.74
C GLU A 472 -8.18 -37.82 4.92
N ARG A 473 -7.75 -38.20 6.13
CA ARG A 473 -8.38 -37.77 7.39
C ARG A 473 -7.33 -37.25 8.36
N ALA A 474 -7.58 -36.08 8.94
CA ALA A 474 -6.75 -35.53 10.00
C ALA A 474 -7.60 -35.17 11.23
N ARG A 475 -7.05 -35.43 12.42
CA ARG A 475 -7.75 -35.13 13.68
C ARG A 475 -7.94 -33.61 13.84
N GLY A 476 -9.11 -33.17 14.27
CA GLY A 476 -9.41 -31.77 14.57
C GLY A 476 -9.75 -30.90 13.33
N THR A 477 -9.79 -31.50 12.11
CA THR A 477 -10.06 -30.74 10.87
C THR A 477 -11.54 -30.73 10.47
N GLN A 478 -12.38 -31.57 11.09
CA GLN A 478 -13.76 -31.81 10.65
C GLN A 478 -14.62 -30.55 10.48
N GLY A 479 -14.56 -29.62 11.43
CA GLY A 479 -15.33 -28.37 11.35
C GLY A 479 -14.91 -27.48 10.17
N GLY A 480 -13.62 -27.34 9.91
CA GLY A 480 -13.08 -26.61 8.77
C GLY A 480 -13.46 -27.25 7.43
N VAL A 481 -13.30 -28.58 7.34
CA VAL A 481 -13.68 -29.34 6.15
C VAL A 481 -15.18 -29.20 5.83
N GLN A 482 -16.05 -29.21 6.84
CA GLN A 482 -17.51 -29.06 6.63
C GLN A 482 -17.84 -27.66 6.11
N ARG A 483 -17.22 -26.60 6.67
CA ARG A 483 -17.42 -25.22 6.18
C ARG A 483 -16.93 -25.07 4.73
N ALA A 484 -15.73 -25.58 4.43
CA ALA A 484 -15.20 -25.55 3.07
C ALA A 484 -16.11 -26.30 2.09
N LYS A 485 -16.62 -27.50 2.45
CA LYS A 485 -17.60 -28.22 1.64
C LYS A 485 -18.89 -27.43 1.40
N GLN A 486 -19.37 -26.75 2.41
CA GLN A 486 -20.57 -25.90 2.29
C GLN A 486 -20.33 -24.74 1.34
N LEU A 487 -19.18 -24.06 1.48
CA LEU A 487 -18.79 -22.95 0.61
C LEU A 487 -18.58 -23.42 -0.85
N ALA A 488 -17.93 -24.55 -1.06
CA ALA A 488 -17.75 -25.14 -2.38
C ALA A 488 -19.10 -25.47 -3.05
N ARG A 489 -20.07 -26.01 -2.30
CA ARG A 489 -21.44 -26.26 -2.81
C ARG A 489 -22.13 -24.96 -3.22
N GLN A 490 -21.92 -23.89 -2.48
CA GLN A 490 -22.46 -22.58 -2.81
C GLN A 490 -21.87 -22.04 -4.10
N TYR A 491 -20.55 -22.09 -4.27
CA TYR A 491 -19.89 -21.69 -5.51
C TYR A 491 -20.39 -22.50 -6.69
N ARG A 492 -20.53 -23.82 -6.56
CA ARG A 492 -21.17 -24.65 -7.60
C ARG A 492 -22.59 -24.23 -7.92
N GLY A 493 -23.36 -23.73 -6.92
CA GLY A 493 -24.69 -23.16 -7.13
C GLY A 493 -24.70 -21.93 -8.03
N TYR A 494 -23.73 -21.05 -7.87
CA TYR A 494 -23.61 -19.83 -8.70
C TYR A 494 -23.14 -20.13 -10.13
N LEU A 495 -22.34 -21.18 -10.33
CA LEU A 495 -21.83 -21.55 -11.65
C LEU A 495 -22.80 -22.42 -12.47
N ARG A 496 -23.94 -22.85 -11.92
CA ARG A 496 -24.92 -23.68 -12.62
C ARG A 496 -25.58 -22.91 -13.76
N GLY A 497 -25.51 -23.42 -14.98
CA GLY A 497 -26.25 -22.93 -16.13
C GLY A 497 -25.47 -22.67 -17.41
N GLN A 498 -24.14 -22.80 -17.40
CA GLN A 498 -23.32 -22.68 -18.60
C GLN A 498 -22.57 -24.01 -18.84
N ALA A 499 -22.91 -24.70 -19.92
CA ALA A 499 -22.19 -25.89 -20.31
C ALA A 499 -20.81 -25.52 -20.85
N THR A 500 -19.76 -26.14 -20.35
CA THR A 500 -18.37 -25.90 -20.79
C THR A 500 -17.76 -27.20 -21.32
N GLN A 501 -16.82 -27.08 -22.24
CA GLN A 501 -16.04 -28.21 -22.75
C GLN A 501 -15.19 -28.77 -21.61
N ALA A 502 -15.30 -30.05 -21.32
CA ALA A 502 -14.46 -30.72 -20.35
C ALA A 502 -13.01 -30.78 -20.86
N VAL A 503 -12.07 -30.48 -19.99
CA VAL A 503 -10.65 -30.77 -20.26
C VAL A 503 -10.49 -32.28 -20.35
N ALA A 504 -9.82 -32.75 -21.40
CA ALA A 504 -9.64 -34.15 -21.67
C ALA A 504 -8.65 -34.87 -20.71
N ASP A 505 -8.07 -34.16 -19.76
CA ASP A 505 -7.08 -34.69 -18.84
C ASP A 505 -7.73 -35.06 -17.50
N PRO A 506 -7.77 -36.36 -17.13
CA PRO A 506 -8.35 -36.78 -15.88
C PRO A 506 -7.50 -36.47 -14.63
N ASP A 507 -6.24 -36.09 -14.81
CA ASP A 507 -5.36 -35.73 -13.70
C ASP A 507 -5.58 -34.30 -13.25
N HIS A 508 -6.60 -34.08 -12.42
CA HIS A 508 -6.93 -32.78 -11.86
C HIS A 508 -5.82 -32.19 -10.99
N SER A 509 -4.87 -33.00 -10.50
CA SER A 509 -3.77 -32.56 -9.65
C SER A 509 -2.87 -31.55 -10.40
N ARG A 510 -2.57 -31.82 -11.66
CA ARG A 510 -1.77 -30.94 -12.53
C ARG A 510 -2.35 -29.53 -12.71
N TRP A 511 -3.67 -29.38 -12.54
CA TRP A 511 -4.36 -28.13 -12.76
C TRP A 511 -4.46 -27.24 -11.53
N LEU A 512 -4.06 -27.70 -10.34
CA LEU A 512 -4.12 -26.88 -9.12
C LEU A 512 -3.26 -25.63 -9.23
N GLY A 513 -2.03 -25.78 -9.69
CA GLY A 513 -1.15 -24.64 -9.95
C GLY A 513 -1.71 -23.67 -10.99
N ALA A 514 -2.35 -24.18 -12.06
CA ALA A 514 -3.02 -23.35 -13.06
C ALA A 514 -4.17 -22.54 -12.45
N LEU A 515 -5.04 -23.19 -11.69
CA LEU A 515 -6.15 -22.51 -11.00
C LEU A 515 -5.65 -21.45 -10.02
N LEU A 516 -4.58 -21.74 -9.29
CA LEU A 516 -3.94 -20.72 -8.45
C LEU A 516 -3.32 -19.58 -9.25
N ALA A 517 -2.68 -19.87 -10.40
CA ALA A 517 -2.10 -18.84 -11.27
C ALA A 517 -3.16 -17.92 -11.89
N LEU A 518 -4.39 -18.38 -12.09
CA LEU A 518 -5.52 -17.55 -12.46
C LEU A 518 -5.89 -16.57 -11.33
N ALA A 519 -5.96 -17.03 -10.07
CA ALA A 519 -6.24 -16.16 -8.93
C ALA A 519 -5.08 -15.21 -8.58
N TYR A 520 -3.87 -15.72 -8.68
CA TYR A 520 -2.65 -15.07 -8.20
C TYR A 520 -1.55 -15.01 -9.27
N PRO A 521 -1.78 -14.35 -10.41
CA PRO A 521 -0.78 -14.25 -11.48
C PRO A 521 0.51 -13.56 -11.04
N ASP A 522 0.42 -12.67 -10.06
CA ASP A 522 1.52 -11.97 -9.43
C ASP A 522 2.35 -12.84 -8.45
N ARG A 523 1.87 -14.04 -8.10
CA ARG A 523 2.49 -14.96 -7.14
C ARG A 523 2.94 -16.28 -7.75
N VAL A 524 2.97 -16.40 -9.08
CA VAL A 524 3.75 -17.44 -9.75
C VAL A 524 5.20 -17.26 -9.31
N ALA A 525 5.88 -18.34 -8.95
CA ALA A 525 7.18 -18.29 -8.33
C ALA A 525 8.14 -19.30 -8.96
N GLN A 526 9.35 -18.87 -9.20
CA GLN A 526 10.45 -19.69 -9.72
C GLN A 526 11.52 -19.87 -8.67
N GLN A 527 11.96 -21.10 -8.46
CA GLN A 527 13.03 -21.43 -7.52
C GLN A 527 14.34 -20.73 -7.92
N ARG A 528 15.01 -20.09 -6.98
CA ARG A 528 16.28 -19.37 -7.25
C ARG A 528 17.46 -20.29 -7.48
N ARG A 529 17.50 -21.41 -6.77
CA ARG A 529 18.53 -22.45 -6.91
C ARG A 529 17.87 -23.81 -6.82
N PRO A 530 18.18 -24.76 -7.68
CA PRO A 530 17.60 -26.10 -7.62
C PRO A 530 17.70 -26.72 -6.23
N GLY A 531 16.59 -27.20 -5.68
CA GLY A 531 16.50 -27.76 -4.34
C GLY A 531 16.60 -26.75 -3.19
N GLY A 532 16.64 -25.45 -3.47
CA GLY A 532 16.69 -24.40 -2.46
C GLY A 532 15.32 -24.02 -1.91
N ALA A 533 15.29 -23.39 -0.74
CA ALA A 533 14.06 -22.94 -0.09
C ALA A 533 13.53 -21.61 -0.65
N GLU A 534 14.33 -20.86 -1.42
CA GLU A 534 14.01 -19.52 -1.89
C GLU A 534 13.41 -19.52 -3.29
N TYR A 535 12.34 -18.71 -3.46
CA TYR A 535 11.63 -18.51 -4.71
C TYR A 535 11.53 -17.03 -5.06
N ARG A 536 11.65 -16.69 -6.35
CA ARG A 536 11.36 -15.36 -6.89
C ARG A 536 9.96 -15.37 -7.46
N LEU A 537 9.15 -14.38 -7.10
CA LEU A 537 7.77 -14.23 -7.55
C LEU A 537 7.69 -13.37 -8.83
N ALA A 538 6.58 -13.52 -9.55
CA ALA A 538 6.25 -12.71 -10.73
C ALA A 538 6.13 -11.22 -10.43
N ASN A 539 5.82 -10.82 -9.19
CA ASN A 539 5.83 -9.43 -8.74
C ASN A 539 7.23 -8.90 -8.39
N GLY A 540 8.29 -9.68 -8.60
CA GLY A 540 9.69 -9.32 -8.33
C GLY A 540 10.18 -9.56 -6.91
N ARG A 541 9.30 -9.92 -5.97
CA ARG A 541 9.66 -10.21 -4.56
C ARG A 541 10.24 -11.62 -4.42
N ALA A 542 10.72 -11.93 -3.22
CA ALA A 542 11.20 -13.25 -2.86
C ALA A 542 10.40 -13.81 -1.70
N ALA A 543 10.18 -15.13 -1.73
CA ALA A 543 9.56 -15.88 -0.64
C ALA A 543 10.35 -17.15 -0.35
N LEU A 544 10.22 -17.69 0.86
CA LEU A 544 10.97 -18.88 1.28
C LEU A 544 10.13 -19.82 2.14
N PHE A 545 10.46 -21.09 2.09
CA PHE A 545 10.02 -22.06 3.08
C PHE A 545 10.86 -21.92 4.35
N ALA A 546 10.19 -21.73 5.48
CA ALA A 546 10.88 -21.62 6.78
C ALA A 546 11.35 -22.98 7.33
N GLU A 547 10.72 -24.05 6.90
CA GLU A 547 10.99 -25.43 7.28
C GLU A 547 11.05 -26.30 6.03
N ALA A 548 11.57 -27.52 6.14
CA ALA A 548 11.63 -28.43 5.02
C ALA A 548 10.20 -28.81 4.55
N ASP A 549 9.96 -28.66 3.26
CA ASP A 549 8.67 -28.95 2.63
C ASP A 549 8.85 -29.76 1.35
N SER A 550 7.87 -30.60 1.02
CA SER A 550 7.88 -31.43 -0.20
C SER A 550 7.94 -30.59 -1.47
N LEU A 551 7.35 -29.40 -1.46
CA LEU A 551 7.32 -28.47 -2.58
C LEU A 551 8.69 -27.84 -2.89
N MET A 552 9.69 -27.95 -2.01
CA MET A 552 11.05 -27.49 -2.30
C MET A 552 11.74 -28.28 -3.45
N LYS A 553 11.17 -29.42 -3.84
CA LYS A 553 11.63 -30.18 -5.01
C LYS A 553 11.12 -29.60 -6.34
N GLN A 554 10.17 -28.70 -6.29
CA GLN A 554 9.53 -28.11 -7.47
C GLN A 554 10.23 -26.83 -7.91
N ALA A 555 10.57 -26.75 -9.19
CA ALA A 555 11.22 -25.57 -9.77
C ALA A 555 10.26 -24.38 -9.88
N TRP A 556 8.97 -24.65 -10.01
CA TRP A 556 7.92 -23.67 -10.14
C TRP A 556 6.77 -23.94 -9.18
N LEU A 557 6.27 -22.88 -8.58
CA LEU A 557 5.13 -22.91 -7.67
C LEU A 557 4.18 -21.77 -7.99
N VAL A 558 2.93 -21.88 -7.53
CA VAL A 558 2.05 -20.74 -7.32
C VAL A 558 1.70 -20.66 -5.85
N ILE A 559 1.92 -19.50 -5.26
CA ILE A 559 1.81 -19.28 -3.84
C ILE A 559 0.47 -18.62 -3.53
N ALA A 560 -0.37 -19.31 -2.75
CA ALA A 560 -1.67 -18.81 -2.35
C ALA A 560 -1.60 -17.99 -1.06
N ASP A 561 -0.79 -18.42 -0.09
CA ASP A 561 -0.65 -17.72 1.20
C ASP A 561 0.81 -17.48 1.55
N LEU A 562 1.09 -16.21 1.84
CA LEU A 562 2.39 -15.67 2.22
C LEU A 562 2.26 -14.91 3.54
N GLY A 563 3.26 -14.92 4.37
CA GLY A 563 3.29 -14.10 5.57
C GLY A 563 4.68 -13.70 5.98
N SER A 564 4.81 -12.52 6.58
CA SER A 564 6.05 -12.09 7.24
C SER A 564 5.79 -11.89 8.73
N ARG A 565 6.78 -12.16 9.58
CA ARG A 565 6.77 -11.66 10.96
C ARG A 565 7.18 -10.19 10.95
N GLN A 566 6.59 -9.41 11.85
CA GLN A 566 6.90 -7.99 12.02
C GLN A 566 8.42 -7.80 12.17
N GLY A 567 9.04 -6.98 11.30
CA GLY A 567 10.48 -6.72 11.27
C GLY A 567 11.32 -7.64 10.37
N GLN A 568 10.75 -8.66 9.70
CA GLN A 568 11.44 -9.49 8.72
C GLN A 568 11.14 -9.02 7.29
N ARG A 569 12.20 -8.91 6.47
CA ARG A 569 12.08 -8.55 5.04
C ARG A 569 11.66 -9.74 4.16
N GLU A 570 11.75 -10.96 4.67
CA GLU A 570 11.49 -12.19 3.93
C GLU A 570 10.07 -12.68 4.16
N GLU A 571 9.40 -13.05 3.08
CA GLU A 571 8.06 -13.61 3.12
C GLU A 571 8.12 -15.13 3.21
N ARG A 572 7.34 -15.72 4.13
CA ARG A 572 7.25 -17.17 4.31
C ARG A 572 6.09 -17.73 3.52
N ILE A 573 6.31 -18.88 2.90
CA ILE A 573 5.30 -19.62 2.15
C ILE A 573 4.52 -20.49 3.14
N TYR A 574 3.19 -20.30 3.20
CA TYR A 574 2.28 -21.08 4.04
C TYR A 574 1.36 -21.97 3.24
N LEU A 575 1.02 -21.59 2.00
CA LEU A 575 0.18 -22.37 1.11
C LEU A 575 0.59 -22.16 -0.34
N ALA A 576 0.85 -23.23 -1.05
CA ALA A 576 1.26 -23.23 -2.46
C ALA A 576 0.84 -24.51 -3.17
N ALA A 577 0.91 -24.51 -4.48
CA ALA A 577 0.87 -25.73 -5.29
C ALA A 577 2.02 -25.70 -6.30
N ASP A 578 2.43 -26.89 -6.74
CA ASP A 578 3.36 -27.06 -7.85
C ASP A 578 2.74 -26.52 -9.15
N PHE A 579 3.59 -26.09 -10.06
CA PHE A 579 3.18 -25.44 -11.28
C PHE A 579 4.00 -25.90 -12.49
N ASP A 580 3.31 -26.29 -13.55
CA ASP A 580 3.93 -26.63 -14.83
C ASP A 580 4.04 -25.35 -15.71
N PRO A 581 5.23 -24.83 -15.95
CA PRO A 581 5.41 -23.61 -16.76
C PRO A 581 4.99 -23.80 -18.24
N ALA A 582 4.82 -25.03 -18.73
CA ALA A 582 4.29 -25.28 -20.07
C ALA A 582 2.85 -24.79 -20.25
N LEU A 583 2.13 -24.55 -19.15
CA LEU A 583 0.79 -23.94 -19.20
C LEU A 583 0.79 -22.50 -19.68
N PHE A 584 1.94 -21.81 -19.65
CA PHE A 584 2.12 -20.51 -20.29
C PHE A 584 2.18 -20.54 -21.82
N ASP A 585 2.26 -21.71 -22.41
CA ASP A 585 2.17 -21.90 -23.86
C ASP A 585 0.73 -22.20 -24.31
N THR A 586 -0.19 -22.41 -23.35
CA THR A 586 -1.58 -22.86 -23.60
C THR A 586 -2.58 -21.98 -22.83
N VAL A 587 -3.09 -22.46 -21.71
CA VAL A 587 -4.22 -21.87 -20.97
C VAL A 587 -3.91 -20.55 -20.28
N LEU A 588 -2.64 -20.25 -20.03
CA LEU A 588 -2.16 -19.02 -19.40
C LEU A 588 -1.34 -18.14 -20.36
N ALA A 589 -1.43 -18.38 -21.65
CA ALA A 589 -0.66 -17.63 -22.67
C ALA A 589 -0.91 -16.11 -22.60
N GLU A 590 -2.10 -15.69 -22.20
CA GLU A 590 -2.46 -14.28 -22.02
C GLU A 590 -1.68 -13.57 -20.90
N GLN A 591 -1.07 -14.30 -19.97
CA GLN A 591 -0.21 -13.75 -18.93
C GLN A 591 1.22 -13.50 -19.39
N VAL A 592 1.61 -14.06 -20.55
CA VAL A 592 2.95 -13.95 -21.09
C VAL A 592 3.09 -12.67 -21.90
N ARG A 593 4.14 -11.93 -21.63
CA ARG A 593 4.52 -10.75 -22.41
C ARG A 593 5.86 -10.98 -23.10
N ASN A 594 5.94 -10.61 -24.36
CA ASN A 594 7.22 -10.53 -25.07
C ASN A 594 7.77 -9.12 -24.89
N VAL A 595 8.94 -9.03 -24.31
CA VAL A 595 9.61 -7.75 -24.03
C VAL A 595 10.97 -7.79 -24.71
N ASP A 596 11.18 -6.86 -25.62
CA ASP A 596 12.50 -6.68 -26.22
C ASP A 596 13.35 -5.87 -25.24
N GLN A 597 14.33 -6.52 -24.64
CA GLN A 597 15.21 -5.93 -23.68
C GLN A 597 16.58 -5.69 -24.28
N LEU A 598 16.98 -4.42 -24.25
CA LEU A 598 18.33 -4.02 -24.54
C LEU A 598 19.01 -3.69 -23.22
N ASP A 599 19.98 -4.50 -22.82
CA ASP A 599 20.72 -4.27 -21.60
C ASP A 599 22.22 -4.33 -21.87
N TRP A 600 22.98 -3.62 -21.03
CA TRP A 600 24.41 -3.60 -21.11
C TRP A 600 25.01 -4.69 -20.23
N ASP A 601 25.70 -5.65 -20.84
CA ASP A 601 26.46 -6.65 -20.10
C ASP A 601 27.77 -6.03 -19.59
N GLU A 602 27.84 -5.75 -18.31
CA GLU A 602 29.00 -5.12 -17.68
C GLU A 602 30.25 -6.01 -17.67
N ARG A 603 30.08 -7.33 -17.72
CA ARG A 603 31.22 -8.27 -17.69
C ARG A 603 31.88 -8.38 -19.06
N GLU A 604 31.07 -8.44 -20.10
CA GLU A 604 31.56 -8.58 -21.48
C GLU A 604 31.73 -7.23 -22.18
N GLY A 605 31.19 -6.14 -21.62
CA GLY A 605 31.25 -4.81 -22.21
C GLY A 605 30.56 -4.70 -23.57
N VAL A 606 29.44 -5.43 -23.73
CA VAL A 606 28.64 -5.47 -24.97
C VAL A 606 27.17 -5.17 -24.70
N LEU A 607 26.52 -4.59 -25.71
CA LEU A 607 25.08 -4.43 -25.68
C LEU A 607 24.43 -5.78 -26.03
N ARG A 608 23.70 -6.35 -25.08
CA ARG A 608 22.88 -7.55 -25.32
C ARG A 608 21.46 -7.12 -25.66
N ALA A 609 20.97 -7.63 -26.75
CA ALA A 609 19.61 -7.48 -27.16
C ALA A 609 18.93 -8.84 -27.12
N GLU A 610 17.93 -8.96 -26.32
CA GLU A 610 17.20 -10.20 -26.12
C GLU A 610 15.70 -9.94 -26.19
N ARG A 611 14.97 -10.82 -26.85
CA ARG A 611 13.54 -10.95 -26.70
C ARG A 611 13.30 -11.87 -25.52
N GLN A 612 12.72 -11.35 -24.47
CA GLN A 612 12.39 -12.11 -23.28
C GLN A 612 10.90 -12.39 -23.25
N ARG A 613 10.53 -13.67 -23.13
CA ARG A 613 9.17 -14.05 -22.73
C ARG A 613 9.10 -13.96 -21.22
N LYS A 614 8.21 -13.13 -20.71
CA LYS A 614 8.11 -12.85 -19.27
C LYS A 614 6.69 -13.04 -18.75
N VAL A 615 6.61 -13.48 -17.49
CA VAL A 615 5.41 -13.39 -16.66
C VAL A 615 5.75 -12.51 -15.47
N GLY A 616 5.22 -11.29 -15.45
CA GLY A 616 5.69 -10.28 -14.52
C GLY A 616 7.21 -10.06 -14.63
N GLU A 617 7.94 -10.27 -13.54
CA GLU A 617 9.39 -10.17 -13.48
C GLU A 617 10.12 -11.51 -13.72
N LEU A 618 9.40 -12.61 -13.93
CA LEU A 618 10.00 -13.92 -14.23
C LEU A 618 10.25 -14.05 -15.73
N VAL A 619 11.44 -14.50 -16.08
CA VAL A 619 11.85 -14.75 -17.48
C VAL A 619 11.68 -16.22 -17.78
N LEU A 620 10.78 -16.54 -18.70
CA LEU A 620 10.52 -17.92 -19.16
C LEU A 620 11.56 -18.37 -20.18
N SER A 621 11.84 -17.53 -21.17
CA SER A 621 12.86 -17.79 -22.19
C SER A 621 13.51 -16.49 -22.67
N ARG A 622 14.71 -16.62 -23.20
CA ARG A 622 15.48 -15.53 -23.80
C ARG A 622 15.92 -15.95 -25.18
N GLU A 623 15.64 -15.12 -26.16
CA GLU A 623 16.08 -15.31 -27.53
C GLU A 623 16.91 -14.10 -27.98
N PRO A 624 18.08 -14.28 -28.60
CA PRO A 624 18.85 -13.16 -29.14
C PRO A 624 18.01 -12.40 -30.18
N LEU A 625 17.94 -11.09 -30.03
CA LEU A 625 17.30 -10.22 -31.00
C LEU A 625 18.27 -9.99 -32.19
N THR A 626 17.94 -10.54 -33.36
CA THR A 626 18.62 -10.26 -34.59
C THR A 626 17.87 -9.15 -35.33
N GLY A 627 18.59 -8.10 -35.77
CA GLY A 627 17.98 -7.00 -36.52
C GLY A 627 17.43 -5.87 -35.71
N LEU A 628 18.19 -5.45 -34.66
CA LEU A 628 17.84 -4.28 -33.85
C LEU A 628 17.67 -3.04 -34.72
N ASP A 629 16.58 -2.33 -34.48
CA ASP A 629 16.43 -0.95 -34.93
C ASP A 629 17.57 -0.06 -34.39
N GLU A 630 18.19 0.69 -35.30
CA GLU A 630 19.32 1.56 -34.98
C GLU A 630 18.95 2.60 -33.93
N SER A 631 17.72 3.10 -33.96
CA SER A 631 17.18 4.05 -32.98
C SER A 631 17.10 3.45 -31.57
N ALA A 632 16.53 2.23 -31.47
CA ALA A 632 16.44 1.52 -30.18
C ALA A 632 17.82 1.21 -29.58
N ARG A 633 18.78 0.84 -30.42
CA ARG A 633 20.19 0.63 -30.01
C ARG A 633 20.80 1.92 -29.48
N SER A 634 20.67 3.01 -30.22
CA SER A 634 21.21 4.31 -29.84
C SER A 634 20.58 4.82 -28.55
N GLN A 635 19.28 4.61 -28.37
CA GLN A 635 18.60 4.97 -27.11
C GLN A 635 19.11 4.18 -25.91
N ALA A 636 19.36 2.86 -26.07
CA ALA A 636 19.93 2.05 -24.99
C ALA A 636 21.34 2.51 -24.60
N LEU A 637 22.16 2.91 -25.60
CA LEU A 637 23.49 3.46 -25.36
C LEU A 637 23.46 4.82 -24.70
N VAL A 638 22.51 5.69 -25.07
CA VAL A 638 22.23 6.96 -24.39
C VAL A 638 21.90 6.71 -22.92
N ASN A 639 21.02 5.75 -22.63
CA ASN A 639 20.68 5.38 -21.26
C ASN A 639 21.88 4.82 -20.48
N LEU A 640 22.77 4.08 -21.17
CA LEU A 640 24.02 3.65 -20.56
C LEU A 640 24.92 4.83 -20.16
N VAL A 641 25.13 5.81 -21.07
CA VAL A 641 25.94 7.01 -20.77
C VAL A 641 25.28 7.83 -19.65
N ARG A 642 23.96 7.96 -19.67
CA ARG A 642 23.23 8.67 -18.61
C ARG A 642 23.42 8.02 -17.22
N ARG A 643 23.48 6.70 -17.18
CA ARG A 643 23.70 5.93 -15.92
C ARG A 643 25.14 5.94 -15.47
N LYS A 644 26.09 5.78 -16.38
CA LYS A 644 27.53 5.67 -16.09
C LYS A 644 28.23 7.03 -15.98
N GLY A 645 27.64 8.08 -16.53
CA GLY A 645 28.23 9.41 -16.60
C GLY A 645 29.00 9.66 -17.88
N LEU A 646 29.35 10.95 -18.08
CA LEU A 646 30.13 11.39 -19.25
C LEU A 646 31.55 10.83 -19.27
N GLU A 647 32.04 10.30 -18.16
CA GLU A 647 33.36 9.67 -18.04
C GLU A 647 33.54 8.45 -18.94
N LEU A 648 32.44 7.86 -19.42
CA LEU A 648 32.45 6.79 -20.42
C LEU A 648 32.96 7.28 -21.80
N LEU A 649 32.90 8.57 -22.06
CA LEU A 649 33.26 9.18 -23.32
C LEU A 649 34.73 9.59 -23.33
N PRO A 650 35.39 9.66 -24.51
CA PRO A 650 36.84 9.96 -24.62
C PRO A 650 37.13 11.45 -24.46
N TRP A 651 36.94 11.98 -23.25
CA TRP A 651 37.27 13.36 -22.93
C TRP A 651 38.79 13.56 -22.94
N THR A 652 39.22 14.61 -23.64
CA THR A 652 40.62 15.06 -23.58
C THR A 652 40.75 16.31 -22.71
N PRO A 653 41.94 16.59 -22.17
CA PRO A 653 42.17 17.80 -21.42
C PRO A 653 41.85 19.09 -22.25
N GLU A 654 42.13 19.06 -23.54
CA GLU A 654 41.87 20.17 -24.45
C GLU A 654 40.37 20.42 -24.61
N LEU A 655 39.58 19.35 -24.72
CA LEU A 655 38.13 19.45 -24.83
C LEU A 655 37.50 19.96 -23.52
N ARG A 656 38.03 19.56 -22.38
CA ARG A 656 37.61 20.12 -21.08
C ARG A 656 37.96 21.60 -20.96
N GLN A 657 39.14 22.02 -21.43
CA GLN A 657 39.48 23.42 -21.50
C GLN A 657 38.54 24.20 -22.44
N TRP A 658 38.18 23.63 -23.58
CA TRP A 658 37.21 24.22 -24.49
C TRP A 658 35.82 24.36 -23.84
N GLN A 659 35.36 23.33 -23.19
CA GLN A 659 34.10 23.36 -22.43
C GLN A 659 34.10 24.44 -21.36
N ALA A 660 35.18 24.55 -20.59
CA ALA A 660 35.36 25.54 -19.53
C ALA A 660 35.34 26.99 -20.07
N ARG A 661 35.91 27.21 -21.26
CA ARG A 661 35.91 28.52 -21.95
C ARG A 661 34.47 28.95 -22.28
N VAL A 662 33.67 28.04 -22.86
CA VAL A 662 32.25 28.30 -23.16
C VAL A 662 31.46 28.60 -21.89
N MET A 663 31.66 27.79 -20.87
CA MET A 663 30.95 27.94 -19.59
C MET A 663 31.29 29.23 -18.86
N LEU A 664 32.58 29.68 -18.94
CA LEU A 664 32.98 30.96 -18.41
C LEU A 664 32.21 32.10 -19.04
N LEU A 665 32.11 32.16 -20.40
CA LEU A 665 31.40 33.21 -21.10
C LEU A 665 29.90 33.16 -20.80
N ARG A 666 29.30 31.97 -20.74
CA ARG A 666 27.90 31.80 -20.28
C ARG A 666 27.68 32.37 -18.87
N GLN A 667 28.59 32.08 -17.95
CA GLN A 667 28.47 32.60 -16.58
C GLN A 667 28.60 34.10 -16.47
N LEU A 668 29.47 34.70 -17.29
CA LEU A 668 29.63 36.18 -17.34
C LEU A 668 28.39 36.88 -17.90
N ASP A 669 27.51 36.17 -18.58
CA ASP A 669 26.22 36.63 -19.08
C ASP A 669 25.08 36.37 -18.09
N ALA A 670 25.37 35.91 -16.87
CA ALA A 670 24.36 35.59 -15.85
C ALA A 670 23.48 36.83 -15.57
N GLY A 671 22.16 36.65 -15.61
CA GLY A 671 21.15 37.73 -15.50
C GLY A 671 20.64 38.26 -16.84
N LYS A 672 21.16 37.76 -17.98
CA LYS A 672 20.66 38.03 -19.35
C LYS A 672 20.46 36.67 -20.05
N THR A 673 19.66 36.66 -21.12
CA THR A 673 19.58 35.48 -21.99
C THR A 673 20.95 35.31 -22.68
N SER A 674 21.74 34.34 -22.21
CA SER A 674 23.09 34.09 -22.76
C SER A 674 23.01 33.50 -24.15
N GLU A 675 23.81 33.96 -25.07
CA GLU A 675 23.99 33.37 -26.40
C GLU A 675 24.74 32.03 -26.32
N TRP A 676 25.51 31.79 -25.24
CA TRP A 676 26.33 30.61 -25.07
C TRP A 676 25.50 29.43 -24.56
N PRO A 677 25.57 28.26 -25.20
CA PRO A 677 24.83 27.10 -24.75
C PRO A 677 25.32 26.62 -23.39
N ASP A 678 24.43 25.94 -22.65
CA ASP A 678 24.81 25.26 -21.42
C ASP A 678 25.48 23.94 -21.73
N LEU A 679 26.81 23.92 -21.58
CA LEU A 679 27.63 22.74 -21.78
C LEU A 679 28.12 22.14 -20.45
N SER A 680 27.45 22.44 -19.33
CA SER A 680 27.74 21.78 -18.07
C SER A 680 27.50 20.27 -18.19
N ASP A 681 28.22 19.46 -17.41
CA ASP A 681 28.06 18.01 -17.44
C ASP A 681 26.61 17.59 -17.19
N LYS A 682 25.89 18.33 -16.35
CA LYS A 682 24.47 18.13 -16.08
C LYS A 682 23.61 18.40 -17.32
N ALA A 683 23.85 19.48 -18.02
CA ALA A 683 23.09 19.81 -19.25
C ALA A 683 23.39 18.86 -20.39
N LEU A 684 24.66 18.46 -20.54
CA LEU A 684 25.07 17.47 -21.54
C LEU A 684 24.44 16.10 -21.28
N LEU A 685 24.37 15.64 -20.01
CA LEU A 685 23.66 14.41 -19.66
C LEU A 685 22.16 14.50 -19.87
N ALA A 686 21.57 15.66 -19.68
CA ALA A 686 20.15 15.87 -19.92
C ALA A 686 19.78 15.89 -21.42
N SER A 687 20.71 16.22 -22.29
CA SER A 687 20.50 16.43 -23.73
C SER A 687 21.21 15.44 -24.63
N LEU A 688 21.57 14.25 -24.12
CA LEU A 688 22.30 13.21 -24.87
C LEU A 688 21.62 12.82 -26.17
N GLU A 689 20.29 12.86 -26.23
CA GLU A 689 19.51 12.56 -27.43
C GLU A 689 19.83 13.52 -28.58
N HIS A 690 20.18 14.76 -28.29
CA HIS A 690 20.43 15.77 -29.32
C HIS A 690 21.87 15.75 -29.85
N TRP A 691 22.86 15.56 -28.98
CA TRP A 691 24.25 15.75 -29.39
C TRP A 691 25.07 14.46 -29.50
N LEU A 692 24.66 13.38 -28.81
CA LEU A 692 25.39 12.10 -28.79
C LEU A 692 24.67 11.00 -29.60
N MET A 693 23.34 10.85 -29.39
CA MET A 693 22.54 9.79 -29.99
C MET A 693 22.71 9.62 -31.52
N PRO A 694 22.77 10.69 -32.33
CA PRO A 694 22.92 10.56 -33.80
C PRO A 694 24.20 9.85 -34.21
N TYR A 695 25.20 9.77 -33.36
CA TYR A 695 26.50 9.21 -33.66
C TYR A 695 26.72 7.81 -33.04
N LEU A 696 25.72 7.25 -32.34
CA LEU A 696 25.82 5.97 -31.65
C LEU A 696 25.45 4.76 -32.52
N GLY A 697 24.93 4.93 -33.74
CA GLY A 697 24.40 3.83 -34.54
C GLY A 697 25.39 2.69 -34.79
N LYS A 698 26.71 2.98 -34.79
CA LYS A 698 27.78 1.98 -35.02
C LYS A 698 28.39 1.46 -33.70
N VAL A 699 27.97 1.95 -32.57
CA VAL A 699 28.49 1.53 -31.27
C VAL A 699 27.80 0.26 -30.82
N SER A 700 28.56 -0.80 -30.51
CA SER A 700 28.03 -2.06 -29.97
C SER A 700 28.84 -2.63 -28.81
N ARG A 701 30.02 -2.06 -28.53
CA ARG A 701 30.94 -2.48 -27.46
C ARG A 701 31.51 -1.27 -26.74
N LEU A 702 31.96 -1.49 -25.51
CA LEU A 702 32.57 -0.43 -24.68
C LEU A 702 33.78 0.24 -25.37
N SER A 703 34.62 -0.57 -26.03
CA SER A 703 35.79 -0.07 -26.77
C SER A 703 35.43 0.90 -27.91
N HIS A 704 34.21 0.88 -28.41
CA HIS A 704 33.80 1.77 -29.49
C HIS A 704 33.58 3.21 -29.00
N PHE A 705 33.26 3.40 -27.71
CA PHE A 705 33.13 4.74 -27.12
C PHE A 705 34.45 5.51 -27.18
N ALA A 706 35.59 4.81 -26.98
CA ALA A 706 36.90 5.41 -27.06
C ALA A 706 37.27 5.99 -28.45
N ASN A 707 36.56 5.54 -29.49
CA ASN A 707 36.78 5.97 -30.88
C ASN A 707 35.79 7.06 -31.32
N LEU A 708 34.92 7.52 -30.46
CA LEU A 708 33.95 8.58 -30.81
C LEU A 708 34.67 9.93 -30.85
N ASP A 709 34.41 10.68 -31.92
CA ASP A 709 34.89 12.06 -32.06
C ASP A 709 33.95 13.03 -31.33
N ILE A 710 33.93 12.92 -29.99
CA ILE A 710 33.08 13.80 -29.16
C ILE A 710 33.46 15.27 -29.27
N SER A 711 34.69 15.57 -29.70
CA SER A 711 35.13 16.92 -29.96
C SER A 711 34.29 17.57 -31.05
N SER A 712 34.16 16.91 -32.19
CA SER A 712 33.32 17.40 -33.29
C SER A 712 31.86 17.49 -32.89
N PHE A 713 31.34 16.51 -32.12
CA PHE A 713 29.93 16.53 -31.66
C PHE A 713 29.64 17.73 -30.79
N LEU A 714 30.51 18.06 -29.83
CA LEU A 714 30.33 19.19 -28.93
C LEU A 714 30.58 20.53 -29.62
N HIS A 715 31.56 20.62 -30.53
CA HIS A 715 31.75 21.84 -31.29
C HIS A 715 30.55 22.21 -32.15
N ASN A 716 29.80 21.21 -32.68
CA ASN A 716 28.56 21.43 -33.43
C ASN A 716 27.42 22.03 -32.60
N LEU A 717 27.53 22.04 -31.24
CA LEU A 717 26.59 22.70 -30.36
C LEU A 717 26.78 24.22 -30.30
N LEU A 718 27.91 24.71 -30.79
CA LEU A 718 28.11 26.17 -30.90
C LEU A 718 27.66 26.69 -32.29
N PRO A 719 26.55 27.43 -32.39
CA PRO A 719 26.13 27.99 -33.64
C PRO A 719 27.07 29.14 -34.07
N TRP A 720 27.21 29.31 -35.39
CA TRP A 720 27.92 30.46 -35.98
C TRP A 720 27.29 31.76 -35.52
N PRO A 721 28.06 32.81 -35.09
CA PRO A 721 29.53 32.97 -35.15
C PRO A 721 30.26 32.65 -33.81
N LEU A 722 29.63 31.93 -32.86
CA LEU A 722 30.17 31.71 -31.52
C LEU A 722 31.58 31.05 -31.47
N PRO A 723 31.95 30.11 -32.35
CA PRO A 723 33.29 29.56 -32.34
C PRO A 723 34.38 30.59 -32.52
N GLN A 724 34.21 31.56 -33.44
CA GLN A 724 35.17 32.65 -33.64
C GLN A 724 35.20 33.59 -32.44
N ARG A 725 34.04 33.94 -31.93
CA ARG A 725 33.91 34.82 -30.75
C ARG A 725 34.48 34.17 -29.48
N LEU A 726 34.44 32.84 -29.39
CA LEU A 726 35.04 32.10 -28.28
C LEU A 726 36.56 32.32 -28.25
N ASP A 727 37.24 32.26 -29.40
CA ASP A 727 38.69 32.49 -29.47
C ASP A 727 39.08 33.93 -29.22
N GLU A 728 38.24 34.86 -29.57
CA GLU A 728 38.44 36.31 -29.28
C GLU A 728 38.22 36.64 -27.79
N LEU A 729 37.12 36.12 -27.20
CA LEU A 729 36.74 36.50 -25.85
C LEU A 729 37.38 35.64 -24.78
N ALA A 730 37.62 34.36 -25.02
CA ALA A 730 38.27 33.44 -24.10
C ALA A 730 39.44 32.71 -24.80
N PRO A 731 40.52 33.43 -25.13
CA PRO A 731 41.63 32.91 -25.93
C PRO A 731 42.36 31.79 -25.21
N GLN A 732 42.88 30.82 -25.97
CA GLN A 732 43.68 29.73 -25.39
C GLN A 732 45.02 30.23 -24.84
N HIS A 733 45.57 31.29 -25.43
CA HIS A 733 46.84 31.87 -25.05
C HIS A 733 46.76 33.40 -24.91
N VAL A 734 47.52 33.91 -24.01
CA VAL A 734 47.71 35.37 -23.83
C VAL A 734 49.12 35.73 -24.17
N LYS A 735 49.26 36.78 -24.97
CA LYS A 735 50.53 37.36 -25.32
C LYS A 735 51.03 38.26 -24.18
N VAL A 736 52.16 37.97 -23.58
CA VAL A 736 52.74 38.71 -22.47
C VAL A 736 53.81 39.67 -22.97
N PRO A 737 54.23 40.67 -22.18
CA PRO A 737 55.19 41.71 -22.64
C PRO A 737 56.49 41.15 -23.19
N SER A 738 56.95 40.02 -22.79
CA SER A 738 58.13 39.38 -23.33
C SER A 738 57.99 38.88 -24.79
N GLY A 739 56.78 38.97 -25.37
CA GLY A 739 56.39 38.38 -26.66
C GLY A 739 56.07 36.91 -26.62
N SER A 740 56.18 36.27 -25.47
CA SER A 740 55.79 34.86 -25.30
C SER A 740 54.28 34.73 -25.34
N SER A 741 53.82 33.65 -25.95
CA SER A 741 52.38 33.25 -25.93
C SER A 741 52.19 32.19 -24.83
N VAL A 742 51.54 32.59 -23.74
CA VAL A 742 51.37 31.74 -22.55
C VAL A 742 49.93 31.18 -22.51
N ARG A 743 49.81 29.87 -22.32
CA ARG A 743 48.52 29.19 -22.27
C ARG A 743 47.73 29.57 -21.01
N LEU A 744 46.44 29.87 -21.19
CA LEU A 744 45.48 30.04 -20.11
C LEU A 744 44.93 28.67 -19.71
N ASP A 745 44.80 28.46 -18.42
CA ASP A 745 44.13 27.30 -17.85
C ASP A 745 42.76 27.68 -17.30
N TYR A 746 41.72 27.13 -17.92
CA TYR A 746 40.30 27.43 -17.58
C TYR A 746 39.71 26.40 -16.61
N SER A 747 40.53 25.47 -16.05
CA SER A 747 40.07 24.48 -15.07
C SER A 747 39.59 25.09 -13.76
N GLU A 748 40.06 26.30 -13.45
CA GLU A 748 39.59 27.08 -12.29
C GLU A 748 38.96 28.42 -12.73
N GLN A 749 38.22 29.03 -11.85
CA GLN A 749 37.69 30.38 -12.00
C GLN A 749 38.19 31.28 -10.86
N PRO A 750 38.78 32.42 -11.20
CA PRO A 750 39.17 32.89 -12.54
C PRO A 750 40.21 32.04 -13.24
N PRO A 751 40.27 32.06 -14.59
CA PRO A 751 41.29 31.35 -15.36
C PRO A 751 42.69 31.71 -14.95
N ILE A 752 43.60 30.73 -14.99
CA ILE A 752 45.00 30.86 -14.49
C ILE A 752 45.92 31.17 -15.65
N LEU A 753 46.78 32.21 -15.48
CA LEU A 753 47.89 32.45 -16.32
C LEU A 753 49.19 32.16 -15.52
N ALA A 754 49.78 31.00 -15.76
CA ALA A 754 51.05 30.61 -15.13
C ALA A 754 52.26 31.10 -15.95
N VAL A 755 52.90 32.17 -15.49
CA VAL A 755 53.90 32.87 -16.25
C VAL A 755 55.08 33.23 -15.38
N ARG A 756 56.33 33.19 -15.95
CA ARG A 756 57.52 33.62 -15.22
C ARG A 756 57.47 35.13 -14.95
N LEU A 757 57.76 35.50 -13.72
CA LEU A 757 57.70 36.90 -13.26
C LEU A 757 58.39 37.88 -14.20
N GLN A 758 59.54 37.49 -14.74
CA GLN A 758 60.34 38.34 -15.67
C GLN A 758 59.65 38.61 -17.02
N GLU A 759 58.68 37.76 -17.40
CA GLU A 759 57.96 37.94 -18.67
C GLU A 759 56.82 38.97 -18.57
N LEU A 760 56.54 39.44 -17.32
CA LEU A 760 55.49 40.42 -17.04
C LEU A 760 56.06 41.82 -16.72
N PHE A 761 57.39 42.02 -16.73
CA PHE A 761 57.96 43.35 -16.50
C PHE A 761 57.40 44.33 -17.54
N GLY A 762 57.17 45.56 -17.13
CA GLY A 762 56.51 46.59 -17.94
C GLY A 762 54.95 46.50 -18.01
N LEU A 763 54.37 45.45 -17.45
CA LEU A 763 52.91 45.30 -17.36
C LEU A 763 52.38 45.89 -16.06
N ALA A 764 51.57 46.95 -16.15
CA ALA A 764 51.09 47.65 -14.95
C ALA A 764 49.90 46.91 -14.30
N ASP A 765 48.97 46.41 -15.09
CA ASP A 765 47.75 45.84 -14.61
C ASP A 765 47.61 44.34 -14.95
N THR A 766 46.77 43.65 -14.21
CA THR A 766 46.48 42.23 -14.46
C THR A 766 45.76 42.06 -15.80
N PRO A 767 46.21 41.14 -16.67
CA PRO A 767 45.53 40.87 -17.92
C PRO A 767 44.05 40.51 -17.72
N ARG A 768 43.24 40.97 -18.67
CA ARG A 768 41.79 40.69 -18.71
C ARG A 768 41.41 40.04 -20.00
N ILE A 769 40.41 39.18 -19.90
CA ILE A 769 39.75 38.48 -21.04
C ILE A 769 38.26 38.79 -21.08
N ALA A 770 37.52 38.21 -21.99
CA ALA A 770 36.08 38.40 -22.18
C ALA A 770 35.68 39.88 -22.40
N GLY A 771 36.46 40.59 -23.23
CA GLY A 771 36.23 42.02 -23.45
C GLY A 771 36.43 42.87 -22.19
N GLY A 772 37.35 42.48 -21.33
CA GLY A 772 37.66 43.20 -20.09
C GLY A 772 36.82 42.78 -18.86
N ARG A 773 35.84 41.91 -19.04
CA ARG A 773 34.91 41.49 -17.95
C ARG A 773 35.53 40.53 -16.93
N GLN A 774 36.53 39.74 -17.35
CA GLN A 774 37.16 38.72 -16.49
C GLN A 774 38.65 39.02 -16.27
N VAL A 775 39.06 39.21 -15.03
CA VAL A 775 40.45 39.25 -14.62
C VAL A 775 41.01 37.85 -14.55
N VAL A 776 42.24 37.62 -15.03
CA VAL A 776 42.92 36.32 -14.88
C VAL A 776 43.61 36.20 -13.52
N LYS A 777 43.75 35.00 -13.01
CA LYS A 777 44.56 34.69 -11.82
C LYS A 777 46.00 34.45 -12.27
N LEU A 778 46.90 35.29 -11.86
CA LEU A 778 48.34 35.12 -12.18
C LEU A 778 48.99 34.12 -11.21
N HIS A 779 49.54 33.05 -11.72
CA HIS A 779 50.49 32.24 -11.01
C HIS A 779 51.91 32.68 -11.45
N LEU A 780 52.51 33.53 -10.64
CA LEU A 780 53.85 34.04 -10.89
C LEU A 780 54.89 32.99 -10.62
N LEU A 781 55.67 32.64 -11.62
CA LEU A 781 56.64 31.56 -11.56
C LEU A 781 58.09 32.10 -11.49
N SER A 782 58.93 31.37 -10.77
CA SER A 782 60.39 31.60 -10.82
C SER A 782 60.95 31.24 -12.22
N PRO A 783 62.19 31.58 -12.50
CA PRO A 783 62.86 31.19 -13.74
C PRO A 783 62.81 29.68 -14.00
N ALA A 784 62.86 28.85 -12.94
CA ALA A 784 62.69 27.39 -13.03
C ALA A 784 61.25 26.92 -13.06
N ARG A 785 60.31 27.83 -13.34
CA ARG A 785 58.85 27.56 -13.42
C ARG A 785 58.21 27.03 -12.14
N ARG A 786 58.79 27.34 -10.97
CA ARG A 786 58.16 26.99 -9.67
C ARG A 786 57.28 28.14 -9.23
N PRO A 787 56.06 27.87 -8.69
CA PRO A 787 55.21 28.91 -8.16
C PRO A 787 55.91 29.75 -7.09
N VAL A 788 55.79 31.06 -7.18
CA VAL A 788 56.37 32.04 -6.25
C VAL A 788 55.28 32.83 -5.55
N GLN A 789 54.30 33.28 -6.33
CA GLN A 789 53.17 34.08 -5.83
C GLN A 789 51.93 33.87 -6.70
N VAL A 790 50.77 33.93 -6.07
CA VAL A 790 49.47 33.95 -6.75
C VAL A 790 48.78 35.29 -6.50
N THR A 791 48.35 35.97 -7.57
CA THR A 791 47.68 37.27 -7.45
C THR A 791 46.67 37.46 -8.54
N GLN A 792 45.65 38.24 -8.26
CA GLN A 792 44.69 38.79 -9.22
C GLN A 792 44.88 40.31 -9.38
N ASP A 793 45.71 40.93 -8.58
CA ASP A 793 46.08 42.36 -8.61
C ASP A 793 47.59 42.49 -8.78
N LEU A 794 48.00 42.57 -10.05
CA LEU A 794 49.41 42.70 -10.41
C LEU A 794 49.96 44.06 -9.97
N ALA A 795 49.15 45.13 -10.06
CA ALA A 795 49.56 46.46 -9.65
C ALA A 795 49.87 46.52 -8.13
N ASN A 796 49.03 45.88 -7.31
CA ASN A 796 49.32 45.76 -5.88
C ASN A 796 50.52 44.90 -5.61
N PHE A 797 50.69 43.79 -6.34
CA PHE A 797 51.89 42.92 -6.21
C PHE A 797 53.18 43.68 -6.48
N TRP A 798 53.22 44.48 -7.53
CA TRP A 798 54.40 45.32 -7.83
C TRP A 798 54.71 46.28 -6.69
N ARG A 799 53.70 46.91 -6.10
CA ARG A 799 53.92 47.92 -5.04
C ARG A 799 54.28 47.33 -3.68
N SER A 800 53.68 46.19 -3.30
CA SER A 800 53.74 45.70 -1.92
C SER A 800 54.65 44.49 -1.76
N THR A 801 54.65 43.54 -2.72
CA THR A 801 55.22 42.19 -2.51
C THR A 801 56.46 41.96 -3.38
N TYR A 802 56.61 42.67 -4.47
CA TYR A 802 57.73 42.45 -5.43
C TYR A 802 59.13 42.56 -4.80
N ALA A 803 59.33 43.55 -3.91
CA ALA A 803 60.65 43.74 -3.27
C ALA A 803 61.09 42.50 -2.47
N GLU A 804 60.23 41.86 -1.76
CA GLU A 804 60.51 40.65 -1.00
C GLU A 804 60.79 39.45 -1.92
N VAL A 805 59.88 39.25 -2.90
CA VAL A 805 60.00 38.17 -3.89
C VAL A 805 61.26 38.34 -4.72
N LYS A 806 61.64 39.58 -5.11
CA LYS A 806 62.88 39.90 -5.79
C LYS A 806 64.07 39.47 -4.95
N LYS A 807 64.08 39.81 -3.65
CA LYS A 807 65.22 39.47 -2.73
C LYS A 807 65.40 37.96 -2.67
N ASP A 808 64.36 37.21 -2.52
CA ASP A 808 64.43 35.74 -2.50
C ASP A 808 64.82 35.14 -3.84
N LEU A 809 64.26 35.59 -4.94
CA LEU A 809 64.58 35.10 -6.27
C LEU A 809 65.98 35.50 -6.73
N LYS A 810 66.48 36.71 -6.36
CA LYS A 810 67.83 37.15 -6.65
C LYS A 810 68.87 36.25 -5.93
N GLY A 811 68.59 35.84 -4.71
CA GLY A 811 69.41 34.89 -3.99
C GLY A 811 69.55 33.54 -4.67
N ARG A 812 68.42 33.03 -5.19
CA ARG A 812 68.33 31.70 -5.84
C ARG A 812 68.77 31.71 -7.31
N TYR A 813 68.53 32.82 -8.03
CA TYR A 813 68.75 32.99 -9.46
C TYR A 813 69.56 34.26 -9.75
N PRO A 814 70.79 34.38 -9.25
CA PRO A 814 71.56 35.63 -9.29
C PRO A 814 71.95 36.05 -10.71
N LYS A 815 72.00 35.16 -11.67
CA LYS A 815 72.32 35.47 -13.07
C LYS A 815 71.11 36.03 -13.87
N HIS A 816 69.88 36.00 -13.31
CA HIS A 816 68.70 36.48 -13.95
C HIS A 816 68.53 38.00 -13.72
N TYR A 817 67.77 38.66 -14.57
CA TYR A 817 67.48 40.09 -14.48
C TYR A 817 66.39 40.36 -13.42
N TRP A 818 66.76 41.16 -12.40
CA TRP A 818 65.92 41.58 -11.27
C TRP A 818 65.99 43.13 -11.11
N PRO A 819 65.17 43.87 -11.89
CA PRO A 819 65.20 45.39 -11.86
C PRO A 819 64.69 45.92 -10.52
N ASP A 820 65.07 47.14 -10.21
CA ASP A 820 64.53 47.85 -9.03
C ASP A 820 63.07 48.29 -9.26
N ASP A 821 62.83 48.83 -10.45
CA ASP A 821 61.44 49.13 -10.87
C ASP A 821 60.97 48.13 -11.96
N PRO A 822 60.01 47.29 -11.66
CA PRO A 822 59.50 46.29 -12.60
C PRO A 822 58.60 46.87 -13.70
N LEU A 823 58.10 48.12 -13.52
CA LEU A 823 57.19 48.75 -14.47
C LEU A 823 57.93 49.39 -15.67
N VAL A 824 59.16 49.90 -15.47
CA VAL A 824 59.96 50.46 -16.56
C VAL A 824 60.96 49.45 -17.14
N ALA A 825 60.99 48.27 -16.61
CA ALA A 825 61.89 47.23 -17.00
C ALA A 825 61.44 46.51 -18.27
N GLU A 826 62.35 46.12 -19.13
CA GLU A 826 62.07 45.30 -20.31
C GLU A 826 61.80 43.86 -19.93
N ALA A 827 60.67 43.36 -20.38
CA ALA A 827 60.30 41.96 -20.14
C ALA A 827 61.13 40.96 -20.93
N THR A 828 61.44 39.84 -20.33
CA THR A 828 62.29 38.86 -20.99
C THR A 828 61.93 37.44 -20.66
N ALA A 829 61.87 36.59 -21.66
CA ALA A 829 61.83 35.16 -21.54
C ALA A 829 63.21 34.51 -21.31
N ARG A 830 64.27 35.28 -21.35
CA ARG A 830 65.65 34.86 -21.23
C ARG A 830 66.25 35.29 -19.87
N ILE A 831 67.49 34.89 -19.64
CA ILE A 831 68.20 35.26 -18.40
C ILE A 831 68.31 36.78 -18.26
N LYS A 832 68.57 37.53 -19.37
CA LYS A 832 68.58 38.98 -19.46
C LYS A 832 67.95 39.47 -20.76
N PRO A 833 67.42 40.71 -20.82
CA PRO A 833 66.97 41.31 -22.07
C PRO A 833 68.11 41.29 -23.11
N ARG A 834 67.79 41.34 -24.40
CA ARG A 834 68.76 41.58 -25.48
C ARG A 834 69.16 43.05 -25.44
N LYS A 835 70.43 43.29 -25.43
CA LYS A 835 71.00 44.68 -25.69
C LYS A 835 70.73 45.05 -27.13
#